data_cd2b19a0fe690298cf7a19ac3efe0df5
#
_entry.id   cd2b19a0fe690298cf7a19ac3efe0df5
#
_cell.length_a   1.000
_cell.length_b   1.000
_cell.length_c   1.000
_cell.angle_alpha   90.00
_cell.angle_beta   90.00
_cell.angle_gamma   90.00
#
_symmetry.space_group_name_H-M   'P 1'
#
loop_
_entity.id
_entity.type
_entity.pdbx_description
1 polymer ?
#
loop_
_entity_poly.entity_id
_entity_poly.type
_entity_poly.pdbx_seq_one_letter_code
_entity_poly.pdbx_strand_id
1 'polypeptide(L)'
;MKINIIPDYVVYPRNVEDLIDLVRIANKYNIPITPYGRGTNRYGNAIPADGGIVVDFSKLDKIQIDDVNKIAVIEAGATWKFVDIAAQAKGLQLRTFPSSYDSTVGGGVAGDALGVGSYQYGYICDNVAFVEMVNPKGELVRLEGKDLALVCGAEGTTGLIYRVGMRLRPFSPTESLVLSYDNFEQAYRGIGEFYRESIPAWHIQVRGPAISTYIAENFKASLAPEKWNMVVLYPSNVSSIVEPKLYKVAQNTGAKTFEGEWTGWWSFNHGVNAALRTKGLLIHQHGLIHYTKIKELVDGIQDNLGKLGDLTPDGGFDLDIDLERRETLLVNAFTQVSLTPTDKKILFELAKNTLMMEQYIKVGGSMLSVGIFVHKYAKNRLTAMGKVFQEMGVDRYEVMKKYKQEMDPNEIFNPGKVFEPTKRAKEVLDIVRKQNEAMRYRFGIGFAKRISPGGEIQGYKVTKKYLDVFTDYAIKCIDCAMCVTVCPQYRLIPQWPYAPKGMFDFTKGLISMFELYGRIDVPDSAIAEISGCHKCGLCDGVCPARIPISSMLIKLSSMVARKTPDETVTEIPIPEKYKDIISDDAEIGVWLGKYLAENPSTMFATLEMFKKLGLKVKVFGTSMDSGFNDYISGNGNELIEKIKKNSEHINVVELITVSPEDYKTFTEGYQEYSRLSGVNQTFEVVPLDLRLLKSMQIEGNEELNLHVACFSNTYADEILKRLREKGFKVRKVEGCSGATLEKNVGKRADMMAKALGERYGTLVTLCPLAAVKFRSVGVNAKTLVEFLAEKVGAGVKVEQKIVKIPDADKNAIINVLVQSLTESLKKRASVIADTVSFMSSGMDEYKKIIEPIVTEAIDEATPSVKNAIVSMASSKYTGNDPSEKALVLNQYYREFNSILMSLTLDTVVSSVVSEVKSKSVDEFSERDLGLVLLELLREKMERIRTNVVQ
;
A
#
# COMPACT_ATOMS: atom_id res chain seq x y z
N MET A 1 -0.37 -15.08 -28.90
CA MET A 1 0.02 -13.70 -29.26
C MET A 1 0.40 -12.98 -27.99
N LYS A 2 1.66 -12.60 -27.81
CA LYS A 2 2.13 -11.89 -26.59
C LYS A 2 1.69 -10.42 -26.68
N ILE A 3 0.65 -10.03 -25.93
CA ILE A 3 0.37 -8.61 -25.69
C ILE A 3 1.25 -8.19 -24.52
N ASN A 4 2.42 -7.64 -24.82
CA ASN A 4 3.31 -7.12 -23.82
C ASN A 4 2.93 -5.66 -23.54
N ILE A 5 2.24 -5.40 -22.40
CA ILE A 5 1.81 -4.04 -21.98
C ILE A 5 2.77 -3.53 -20.89
N ILE A 6 3.99 -4.02 -20.86
CA ILE A 6 5.02 -3.64 -19.89
C ILE A 6 5.81 -2.46 -20.49
N PRO A 7 6.09 -1.39 -19.72
CA PRO A 7 6.98 -0.34 -20.15
C PRO A 7 8.42 -0.86 -20.25
N ASP A 8 9.23 -0.23 -21.09
CA ASP A 8 10.65 -0.55 -21.15
C ASP A 8 11.40 0.07 -19.95
N TYR A 9 10.95 1.26 -19.50
CA TYR A 9 11.54 1.97 -18.37
C TYR A 9 10.46 2.64 -17.51
N VAL A 10 10.76 2.80 -16.21
CA VAL A 10 9.99 3.64 -15.29
C VAL A 10 10.93 4.73 -14.75
N VAL A 11 10.53 6.00 -14.91
CA VAL A 11 11.32 7.16 -14.48
C VAL A 11 10.56 7.95 -13.42
N TYR A 12 11.26 8.40 -12.39
CA TYR A 12 10.74 9.16 -11.25
C TYR A 12 11.32 10.58 -11.24
N PRO A 13 10.74 11.54 -11.97
CA PRO A 13 11.23 12.91 -12.00
C PRO A 13 11.12 13.58 -10.62
N ARG A 14 12.10 14.43 -10.26
CA ARG A 14 12.20 15.11 -8.96
C ARG A 14 11.95 16.61 -9.07
N ASN A 15 12.04 17.14 -10.28
CA ASN A 15 11.92 18.57 -10.60
C ASN A 15 11.44 18.73 -12.05
N VAL A 16 11.26 19.95 -12.50
CA VAL A 16 10.80 20.24 -13.86
C VAL A 16 11.89 19.99 -14.91
N GLU A 17 13.14 20.15 -14.55
CA GLU A 17 14.30 19.90 -15.41
C GLU A 17 14.36 18.43 -15.82
N ASP A 18 14.13 17.49 -14.88
CA ASP A 18 14.04 16.05 -15.15
C ASP A 18 12.94 15.75 -16.20
N LEU A 19 11.78 16.45 -16.12
CA LEU A 19 10.70 16.30 -17.09
C LEU A 19 11.08 16.85 -18.47
N ILE A 20 11.74 18.00 -18.52
CA ILE A 20 12.19 18.64 -19.77
C ILE A 20 13.21 17.74 -20.47
N ASP A 21 14.20 17.26 -19.76
CA ASP A 21 15.25 16.39 -20.30
C ASP A 21 14.69 15.05 -20.76
N LEU A 22 13.75 14.47 -19.99
CA LEU A 22 13.04 13.26 -20.39
C LEU A 22 12.31 13.43 -21.73
N VAL A 23 11.56 14.53 -21.90
CA VAL A 23 10.83 14.82 -23.13
C VAL A 23 11.78 15.00 -24.30
N ARG A 24 12.91 15.71 -24.11
CA ARG A 24 13.93 15.88 -25.14
C ARG A 24 14.56 14.56 -25.59
N ILE A 25 14.87 13.68 -24.63
CA ILE A 25 15.40 12.33 -24.92
C ILE A 25 14.35 11.50 -25.67
N ALA A 26 13.11 11.51 -25.22
CA ALA A 26 12.03 10.76 -25.85
C ALA A 26 11.78 11.23 -27.30
N ASN A 27 11.78 12.54 -27.55
CA ASN A 27 11.69 13.11 -28.90
C ASN A 27 12.85 12.69 -29.79
N LYS A 28 14.08 12.76 -29.24
CA LYS A 28 15.30 12.41 -30.01
C LYS A 28 15.30 10.97 -30.50
N TYR A 29 14.74 10.05 -29.69
CA TYR A 29 14.77 8.61 -29.98
C TYR A 29 13.40 8.03 -30.33
N ASN A 30 12.36 8.84 -30.48
CA ASN A 30 10.97 8.45 -30.73
C ASN A 30 10.46 7.41 -29.70
N ILE A 31 10.71 7.64 -28.41
CA ILE A 31 10.30 6.74 -27.33
C ILE A 31 8.94 7.19 -26.79
N PRO A 32 7.92 6.32 -26.75
CA PRO A 32 6.63 6.66 -26.15
C PRO A 32 6.74 7.00 -24.66
N ILE A 33 5.97 7.99 -24.22
CA ILE A 33 5.87 8.42 -22.81
C ILE A 33 4.44 8.20 -22.32
N THR A 34 4.28 7.50 -21.21
CA THR A 34 2.99 7.35 -20.52
C THR A 34 3.07 7.95 -19.12
N PRO A 35 2.34 9.04 -18.82
CA PRO A 35 2.31 9.61 -17.48
C PRO A 35 1.52 8.71 -16.53
N TYR A 36 2.03 8.58 -15.29
CA TYR A 36 1.47 7.72 -14.26
C TYR A 36 1.39 8.45 -12.92
N GLY A 37 0.18 8.58 -12.37
CA GLY A 37 -0.05 9.08 -11.03
C GLY A 37 -0.15 7.93 -10.02
N ARG A 38 -1.36 7.57 -9.59
CA ARG A 38 -1.64 6.44 -8.68
C ARG A 38 -2.33 5.26 -9.38
N GLY A 39 -2.52 5.30 -10.69
CA GLY A 39 -3.15 4.23 -11.45
C GLY A 39 -4.61 3.93 -11.05
N THR A 40 -5.30 4.89 -10.46
CA THR A 40 -6.69 4.70 -9.97
C THR A 40 -7.74 4.67 -11.06
N ASN A 41 -7.40 5.15 -12.26
CA ASN A 41 -8.30 5.11 -13.41
C ASN A 41 -8.34 3.70 -14.04
N ARG A 42 -9.55 3.17 -14.23
CA ARG A 42 -9.80 1.80 -14.71
C ARG A 42 -9.95 1.67 -16.23
N TYR A 43 -9.92 2.78 -16.94
CA TYR A 43 -10.12 2.79 -18.40
C TYR A 43 -8.82 2.64 -19.19
N GLY A 44 -7.70 2.42 -18.47
CA GLY A 44 -6.41 2.13 -19.09
C GLY A 44 -5.61 3.35 -19.51
N ASN A 45 -5.92 4.55 -18.99
CA ASN A 45 -5.22 5.79 -19.33
C ASN A 45 -3.72 5.75 -19.02
N ALA A 46 -3.34 5.07 -17.93
CA ALA A 46 -1.94 4.92 -17.48
C ALA A 46 -1.27 3.63 -17.97
N ILE A 47 -1.88 2.90 -18.92
CA ILE A 47 -1.30 1.70 -19.51
C ILE A 47 -0.38 2.12 -20.66
N PRO A 48 0.92 1.71 -20.67
CA PRO A 48 1.85 2.01 -21.75
C PRO A 48 1.57 1.14 -22.99
N ALA A 49 0.55 1.50 -23.77
CA ALA A 49 0.04 0.70 -24.87
C ALA A 49 1.12 0.32 -25.90
N ASP A 50 2.08 1.18 -26.13
CA ASP A 50 3.20 0.98 -27.06
C ASP A 50 4.56 0.78 -26.37
N GLY A 51 4.58 0.40 -25.09
CA GLY A 51 5.83 0.27 -24.31
C GLY A 51 6.41 1.64 -23.95
N GLY A 52 7.70 1.80 -24.09
CA GLY A 52 8.41 3.07 -23.84
C GLY A 52 8.57 3.39 -22.36
N ILE A 53 8.49 4.66 -21.99
CA ILE A 53 8.78 5.18 -20.66
C ILE A 53 7.49 5.48 -19.90
N VAL A 54 7.30 4.87 -18.73
CA VAL A 54 6.30 5.32 -17.75
C VAL A 54 6.94 6.38 -16.86
N VAL A 55 6.29 7.54 -16.77
CA VAL A 55 6.71 8.66 -15.92
C VAL A 55 5.87 8.65 -14.65
N ASP A 56 6.45 8.18 -13.55
CA ASP A 56 5.82 8.14 -12.24
C ASP A 56 6.05 9.46 -11.49
N PHE A 57 4.97 10.19 -11.22
CA PHE A 57 5.01 11.51 -10.60
C PHE A 57 5.14 11.49 -9.07
N SER A 58 5.30 10.35 -8.44
CA SER A 58 5.29 10.22 -6.97
C SER A 58 6.35 11.03 -6.22
N LYS A 59 7.37 11.55 -6.91
CA LYS A 59 8.42 12.41 -6.35
C LYS A 59 8.11 13.92 -6.48
N LEU A 60 7.12 14.27 -7.27
CA LEU A 60 6.65 15.64 -7.46
C LEU A 60 5.38 15.83 -6.62
N ASP A 61 5.54 16.02 -5.31
CA ASP A 61 4.45 16.01 -4.33
C ASP A 61 4.38 17.26 -3.43
N LYS A 62 5.12 18.31 -3.77
CA LYS A 62 5.11 19.56 -2.99
C LYS A 62 3.77 20.29 -3.10
N ILE A 63 3.36 20.87 -1.98
CA ILE A 63 2.11 21.61 -1.84
C ILE A 63 2.42 22.96 -1.17
N GLN A 64 1.98 24.04 -1.79
CA GLN A 64 2.06 25.39 -1.24
C GLN A 64 0.66 26.02 -1.24
N ILE A 65 0.23 26.53 -0.10
CA ILE A 65 -1.06 27.21 0.02
C ILE A 65 -0.84 28.72 0.04
N ASP A 66 -1.40 29.39 -0.96
CA ASP A 66 -1.56 30.84 -1.01
C ASP A 66 -2.93 31.17 -0.37
N ASP A 67 -2.90 31.53 0.91
CA ASP A 67 -4.11 31.80 1.69
C ASP A 67 -4.74 33.16 1.33
N VAL A 68 -3.97 34.10 0.80
CA VAL A 68 -4.44 35.42 0.34
C VAL A 68 -5.27 35.26 -0.92
N ASN A 69 -4.74 34.62 -1.95
CA ASN A 69 -5.42 34.40 -3.23
C ASN A 69 -6.34 33.18 -3.22
N LYS A 70 -6.32 32.38 -2.12
CA LYS A 70 -7.07 31.14 -1.96
C LYS A 70 -6.77 30.15 -3.10
N ILE A 71 -5.49 29.96 -3.38
CA ILE A 71 -4.99 29.04 -4.39
C ILE A 71 -4.00 28.08 -3.74
N ALA A 72 -4.16 26.77 -4.01
CA ALA A 72 -3.13 25.77 -3.75
C ALA A 72 -2.29 25.58 -5.01
N VAL A 73 -0.98 25.77 -4.90
CA VAL A 73 0.01 25.43 -5.93
C VAL A 73 0.56 24.05 -5.61
N ILE A 74 0.33 23.08 -6.50
CA ILE A 74 0.44 21.67 -6.20
C ILE A 74 1.26 20.98 -7.29
N GLU A 75 2.31 20.26 -6.92
CA GLU A 75 3.00 19.37 -7.86
C GLU A 75 2.10 18.17 -8.22
N ALA A 76 2.17 17.71 -9.47
CA ALA A 76 1.20 16.80 -10.07
C ALA A 76 1.03 15.43 -9.36
N GLY A 77 2.05 14.97 -8.65
CA GLY A 77 2.04 13.70 -7.89
C GLY A 77 1.46 13.80 -6.48
N ALA A 78 1.20 15.02 -5.96
CA ALA A 78 0.54 15.19 -4.67
C ALA A 78 -0.91 14.69 -4.73
N THR A 79 -1.40 14.14 -3.60
CA THR A 79 -2.76 13.60 -3.53
C THR A 79 -3.75 14.64 -3.02
N TRP A 80 -5.00 14.53 -3.42
CA TRP A 80 -6.09 15.39 -2.99
C TRP A 80 -6.20 15.47 -1.47
N LYS A 81 -6.01 14.33 -0.80
CA LYS A 81 -6.02 14.25 0.66
C LYS A 81 -5.00 15.15 1.33
N PHE A 82 -3.75 15.12 0.86
CA PHE A 82 -2.71 15.95 1.47
C PHE A 82 -2.89 17.44 1.14
N VAL A 83 -3.43 17.74 -0.05
CA VAL A 83 -3.80 19.12 -0.40
C VAL A 83 -4.89 19.66 0.54
N ASP A 84 -5.92 18.86 0.79
CA ASP A 84 -7.02 19.28 1.67
C ASP A 84 -6.55 19.46 3.12
N ILE A 85 -5.71 18.56 3.63
CA ILE A 85 -5.08 18.70 4.96
C ILE A 85 -4.25 20.00 5.03
N ALA A 86 -3.43 20.28 4.01
CA ALA A 86 -2.63 21.50 3.98
C ALA A 86 -3.50 22.78 3.88
N ALA A 87 -4.58 22.72 3.12
CA ALA A 87 -5.52 23.84 3.00
C ALA A 87 -6.27 24.07 4.32
N GLN A 88 -6.74 23.01 4.99
CA GLN A 88 -7.43 23.13 6.28
C GLN A 88 -6.55 23.72 7.37
N ALA A 89 -5.24 23.43 7.37
CA ALA A 89 -4.28 24.06 8.28
C ALA A 89 -4.18 25.59 8.10
N LYS A 90 -4.69 26.11 6.97
CA LYS A 90 -4.78 27.56 6.65
C LYS A 90 -6.23 28.10 6.68
N GLY A 91 -7.18 27.34 7.25
CA GLY A 91 -8.58 27.74 7.27
C GLY A 91 -9.27 27.71 5.89
N LEU A 92 -8.72 26.96 4.94
CA LEU A 92 -9.22 26.79 3.58
C LEU A 92 -9.56 25.32 3.29
N GLN A 93 -10.23 25.07 2.18
CA GLN A 93 -10.66 23.74 1.78
C GLN A 93 -10.75 23.64 0.25
N LEU A 94 -10.58 22.46 -0.30
CA LEU A 94 -10.84 22.17 -1.71
C LEU A 94 -12.30 22.46 -2.07
N ARG A 95 -12.53 23.03 -3.25
CA ARG A 95 -13.90 23.26 -3.78
C ARG A 95 -14.51 21.95 -4.27
N THR A 96 -13.71 21.19 -5.03
CA THR A 96 -14.09 19.88 -5.54
C THR A 96 -12.88 18.95 -5.61
N PHE A 97 -13.10 17.67 -5.45
CA PHE A 97 -12.09 16.63 -5.57
C PHE A 97 -12.75 15.29 -5.95
N PRO A 98 -12.04 14.37 -6.63
CA PRO A 98 -12.63 13.10 -7.00
C PRO A 98 -12.92 12.21 -5.78
N SER A 99 -13.84 11.28 -5.91
CA SER A 99 -14.12 10.28 -4.86
C SER A 99 -12.87 9.45 -4.49
N SER A 100 -11.92 9.29 -5.40
CA SER A 100 -10.58 8.74 -5.14
C SER A 100 -9.67 9.76 -4.48
N TYR A 101 -9.93 10.08 -3.22
CA TYR A 101 -9.26 11.11 -2.44
C TYR A 101 -7.74 10.92 -2.32
N ASP A 102 -7.28 9.68 -2.41
CA ASP A 102 -5.86 9.31 -2.44
C ASP A 102 -5.25 9.29 -3.86
N SER A 103 -5.99 9.67 -4.92
CA SER A 103 -5.43 9.85 -6.26
C SER A 103 -4.66 11.16 -6.39
N THR A 104 -3.87 11.32 -7.46
CA THR A 104 -3.03 12.50 -7.67
C THR A 104 -3.79 13.65 -8.31
N VAL A 105 -3.40 14.88 -7.96
CA VAL A 105 -4.01 16.10 -8.54
C VAL A 105 -3.77 16.17 -10.04
N GLY A 106 -2.56 15.89 -10.52
CA GLY A 106 -2.26 15.87 -11.96
C GLY A 106 -3.13 14.87 -12.71
N GLY A 107 -3.34 13.67 -12.16
CA GLY A 107 -4.23 12.67 -12.74
C GLY A 107 -5.70 13.11 -12.74
N GLY A 108 -6.16 13.80 -11.70
CA GLY A 108 -7.52 14.34 -11.61
C GLY A 108 -7.79 15.42 -12.65
N VAL A 109 -6.84 16.32 -12.86
CA VAL A 109 -6.92 17.38 -13.91
C VAL A 109 -6.86 16.77 -15.31
N ALA A 110 -5.93 15.84 -15.55
CA ALA A 110 -5.82 15.14 -16.82
C ALA A 110 -7.09 14.33 -17.17
N GLY A 111 -7.82 13.86 -16.16
CA GLY A 111 -9.09 13.15 -16.33
C GLY A 111 -10.32 14.04 -16.32
N ASP A 112 -10.21 15.27 -15.82
CA ASP A 112 -11.32 16.22 -15.62
C ASP A 112 -12.55 15.56 -14.98
N ALA A 113 -12.36 14.96 -13.80
CA ALA A 113 -13.40 14.17 -13.18
C ALA A 113 -14.47 15.02 -12.48
N LEU A 114 -15.64 14.43 -12.26
CA LEU A 114 -16.62 14.86 -11.27
C LEU A 114 -16.30 14.22 -9.92
N GLY A 115 -16.77 14.86 -8.83
CA GLY A 115 -16.58 14.33 -7.50
C GLY A 115 -17.28 15.13 -6.44
N VAL A 116 -16.78 15.04 -5.22
CA VAL A 116 -17.31 15.80 -4.07
C VAL A 116 -17.23 17.28 -4.36
N GLY A 117 -18.32 18.01 -4.16
CA GLY A 117 -18.42 19.44 -4.41
C GLY A 117 -18.87 19.82 -5.83
N SER A 118 -19.04 18.85 -6.73
CA SER A 118 -19.41 19.12 -8.12
C SER A 118 -20.77 19.77 -8.29
N TYR A 119 -21.72 19.54 -7.36
CA TYR A 119 -23.01 20.23 -7.37
C TYR A 119 -22.87 21.75 -7.25
N GLN A 120 -21.96 22.24 -6.42
CA GLN A 120 -21.74 23.67 -6.26
C GLN A 120 -20.70 24.23 -7.23
N TYR A 121 -19.62 23.50 -7.48
CA TYR A 121 -18.41 24.02 -8.14
C TYR A 121 -18.11 23.39 -9.51
N GLY A 122 -18.89 22.41 -9.95
CA GLY A 122 -18.68 21.77 -11.25
C GLY A 122 -17.55 20.77 -11.28
N TYR A 123 -16.95 20.55 -12.45
CA TYR A 123 -15.84 19.65 -12.67
C TYR A 123 -14.54 20.11 -11.99
N ILE A 124 -13.58 19.22 -11.87
CA ILE A 124 -12.25 19.56 -11.33
C ILE A 124 -11.64 20.73 -12.08
N CYS A 125 -11.70 20.71 -13.41
CA CYS A 125 -11.10 21.77 -14.21
C CYS A 125 -11.83 23.12 -14.17
N ASP A 126 -13.09 23.17 -13.74
CA ASP A 126 -13.78 24.43 -13.44
C ASP A 126 -13.10 25.18 -12.28
N ASN A 127 -12.34 24.45 -11.46
CA ASN A 127 -11.67 24.97 -10.26
C ASN A 127 -10.15 25.14 -10.43
N VAL A 128 -9.61 24.87 -11.60
CA VAL A 128 -8.20 25.11 -11.93
C VAL A 128 -8.01 26.61 -12.25
N ALA A 129 -7.02 27.21 -11.64
CA ALA A 129 -6.58 28.58 -11.94
C ALA A 129 -5.55 28.60 -13.07
N PHE A 130 -4.58 27.66 -12.99
CA PHE A 130 -3.55 27.47 -14.00
C PHE A 130 -2.99 26.06 -13.97
N VAL A 131 -2.35 25.67 -15.06
CA VAL A 131 -1.53 24.46 -15.15
C VAL A 131 -0.16 24.83 -15.72
N GLU A 132 0.89 24.40 -15.08
CA GLU A 132 2.26 24.38 -15.64
C GLU A 132 2.53 22.97 -16.15
N MET A 133 2.85 22.84 -17.42
CA MET A 133 3.17 21.55 -18.04
C MET A 133 4.40 21.65 -18.94
N VAL A 134 5.10 20.54 -19.08
CA VAL A 134 6.12 20.38 -20.11
C VAL A 134 5.42 19.91 -21.38
N ASN A 135 5.45 20.76 -22.41
CA ASN A 135 4.82 20.50 -23.69
C ASN A 135 5.61 19.44 -24.50
N PRO A 136 5.07 18.93 -25.62
CA PRO A 136 5.74 17.92 -26.43
C PRO A 136 7.10 18.38 -27.03
N LYS A 137 7.42 19.66 -27.06
CA LYS A 137 8.74 20.17 -27.48
C LYS A 137 9.77 20.21 -26.35
N GLY A 138 9.39 19.85 -25.11
CA GLY A 138 10.27 19.92 -23.94
C GLY A 138 10.42 21.36 -23.40
N GLU A 139 9.38 22.17 -23.49
CA GLU A 139 9.32 23.52 -22.96
C GLU A 139 8.31 23.59 -21.81
N LEU A 140 8.66 24.28 -20.73
CA LEU A 140 7.72 24.56 -19.64
C LEU A 140 6.78 25.68 -20.08
N VAL A 141 5.48 25.39 -20.13
CA VAL A 141 4.43 26.35 -20.47
C VAL A 141 3.42 26.48 -19.34
N ARG A 142 2.87 27.68 -19.18
CA ARG A 142 1.79 27.96 -18.23
C ARG A 142 0.50 28.24 -19.00
N LEU A 143 -0.54 27.48 -18.67
CA LEU A 143 -1.87 27.53 -19.28
C LEU A 143 -2.86 28.11 -18.30
N GLU A 144 -3.68 29.08 -18.73
CA GLU A 144 -4.71 29.74 -17.95
C GLU A 144 -5.96 29.99 -18.81
N GLY A 145 -7.11 30.17 -18.19
CA GLY A 145 -8.37 30.50 -18.85
C GLY A 145 -8.73 29.48 -19.93
N LYS A 146 -8.91 29.97 -21.18
CA LYS A 146 -9.29 29.10 -22.31
C LYS A 146 -8.22 28.09 -22.72
N ASP A 147 -6.93 28.38 -22.42
CA ASP A 147 -5.82 27.50 -22.80
C ASP A 147 -5.78 26.25 -21.91
N LEU A 148 -6.44 26.25 -20.76
CA LEU A 148 -6.66 25.04 -19.96
C LEU A 148 -7.39 23.94 -20.76
N ALA A 149 -8.10 24.31 -21.86
CA ALA A 149 -8.72 23.37 -22.77
C ALA A 149 -7.70 22.39 -23.40
N LEU A 150 -6.42 22.74 -23.46
CA LEU A 150 -5.35 21.89 -23.98
C LEU A 150 -4.96 20.73 -23.06
N VAL A 151 -5.22 20.83 -21.75
CA VAL A 151 -4.74 19.86 -20.75
C VAL A 151 -5.86 19.18 -19.98
N CYS A 152 -6.97 19.88 -19.78
CA CYS A 152 -8.11 19.40 -19.01
C CYS A 152 -8.84 18.27 -19.72
N GLY A 153 -8.75 17.05 -19.17
CA GLY A 153 -9.35 15.87 -19.78
C GLY A 153 -8.55 15.27 -20.94
N ALA A 154 -7.32 15.76 -21.17
CA ALA A 154 -6.44 15.28 -22.24
C ALA A 154 -5.80 13.90 -21.95
N GLU A 155 -5.96 13.37 -20.75
CA GLU A 155 -5.43 12.05 -20.35
C GLU A 155 -3.91 11.89 -20.60
N GLY A 156 -3.14 12.99 -20.51
CA GLY A 156 -1.68 13.00 -20.71
C GLY A 156 -1.22 12.92 -22.16
N THR A 157 -2.10 13.18 -23.13
CA THR A 157 -1.76 13.13 -24.57
C THR A 157 -1.14 14.42 -25.10
N THR A 158 -1.26 15.53 -24.37
CA THR A 158 -0.84 16.88 -24.82
C THR A 158 0.38 17.43 -24.11
N GLY A 159 0.88 16.73 -23.10
CA GLY A 159 2.06 17.11 -22.31
C GLY A 159 2.07 16.48 -20.91
N LEU A 160 3.13 16.77 -20.16
CA LEU A 160 3.34 16.31 -18.78
C LEU A 160 3.01 17.43 -17.79
N ILE A 161 1.97 17.27 -17.00
CA ILE A 161 1.59 18.25 -15.96
C ILE A 161 2.67 18.26 -14.89
N TYR A 162 3.26 19.44 -14.62
CA TYR A 162 4.22 19.64 -13.55
C TYR A 162 3.54 20.16 -12.28
N ARG A 163 2.84 21.29 -12.38
CA ARG A 163 2.11 21.91 -11.27
C ARG A 163 0.71 22.36 -11.66
N VAL A 164 -0.16 22.37 -10.68
CA VAL A 164 -1.55 22.83 -10.82
C VAL A 164 -1.85 23.87 -9.77
N GLY A 165 -2.44 25.01 -10.17
CA GLY A 165 -3.05 25.97 -9.28
C GLY A 165 -4.53 25.67 -9.09
N MET A 166 -4.94 25.19 -7.89
CA MET A 166 -6.34 24.89 -7.56
C MET A 166 -6.97 25.99 -6.73
N ARG A 167 -8.17 26.45 -7.11
CA ARG A 167 -8.95 27.41 -6.32
C ARG A 167 -9.53 26.74 -5.09
N LEU A 168 -9.37 27.39 -3.93
CA LEU A 168 -9.86 26.95 -2.65
C LEU A 168 -11.13 27.74 -2.23
N ARG A 169 -11.85 27.22 -1.24
CA ARG A 169 -12.92 27.91 -0.51
C ARG A 169 -12.55 28.07 0.97
N PRO A 170 -13.14 28.99 1.71
CA PRO A 170 -13.03 29.01 3.16
C PRO A 170 -13.48 27.69 3.78
N PHE A 171 -12.74 27.21 4.76
CA PHE A 171 -13.14 26.02 5.53
C PHE A 171 -14.43 26.29 6.30
N SER A 172 -15.35 25.34 6.25
CA SER A 172 -16.51 25.29 7.13
C SER A 172 -16.80 23.81 7.43
N PRO A 173 -17.11 23.45 8.66
CA PRO A 173 -17.58 22.10 8.95
C PRO A 173 -18.71 21.71 7.99
N THR A 174 -18.75 20.44 7.61
CA THR A 174 -19.76 19.94 6.68
C THR A 174 -20.85 19.23 7.46
N GLU A 175 -22.09 19.60 7.19
CA GLU A 175 -23.31 18.96 7.71
C GLU A 175 -23.97 18.15 6.60
N SER A 176 -24.84 17.23 6.98
CA SER A 176 -25.54 16.38 6.02
C SER A 176 -26.99 16.13 6.44
N LEU A 177 -27.87 16.12 5.44
CA LEU A 177 -29.25 15.65 5.58
C LEU A 177 -29.53 14.59 4.52
N VAL A 178 -30.23 13.54 4.90
CA VAL A 178 -30.62 12.47 4.00
C VAL A 178 -32.12 12.57 3.72
N LEU A 179 -32.48 12.54 2.42
CA LEU A 179 -33.85 12.41 1.96
C LEU A 179 -34.04 10.98 1.43
N SER A 180 -34.91 10.20 2.09
CA SER A 180 -35.15 8.80 1.74
C SER A 180 -36.47 8.66 0.99
N TYR A 181 -36.45 7.95 -0.12
CA TYR A 181 -37.58 7.75 -1.03
C TYR A 181 -37.92 6.27 -1.18
N ASP A 182 -39.19 5.94 -1.33
CA ASP A 182 -39.66 4.58 -1.49
C ASP A 182 -39.33 3.97 -2.86
N ASN A 183 -39.25 4.82 -3.90
CA ASN A 183 -39.00 4.38 -5.28
C ASN A 183 -38.23 5.41 -6.11
N PHE A 184 -37.75 4.96 -7.27
CA PHE A 184 -36.97 5.81 -8.19
C PHE A 184 -37.73 7.04 -8.71
N GLU A 185 -39.03 6.92 -8.98
CA GLU A 185 -39.82 8.05 -9.50
C GLU A 185 -39.90 9.23 -8.51
N GLN A 186 -39.98 8.93 -7.20
CA GLN A 186 -39.91 9.95 -6.16
C GLN A 186 -38.49 10.56 -6.07
N ALA A 187 -37.43 9.74 -6.12
CA ALA A 187 -36.06 10.23 -6.11
C ALA A 187 -35.76 11.12 -7.34
N TYR A 188 -36.24 10.72 -8.50
CA TYR A 188 -36.13 11.51 -9.74
C TYR A 188 -36.79 12.87 -9.61
N ARG A 189 -38.02 12.92 -9.06
CA ARG A 189 -38.69 14.20 -8.76
C ARG A 189 -37.89 15.03 -7.77
N GLY A 190 -37.26 14.38 -6.78
CA GLY A 190 -36.35 15.04 -5.85
C GLY A 190 -35.17 15.72 -6.56
N ILE A 191 -34.52 15.04 -7.49
CA ILE A 191 -33.43 15.63 -8.31
C ILE A 191 -33.94 16.89 -9.04
N GLY A 192 -35.12 16.83 -9.67
CA GLY A 192 -35.69 17.97 -10.35
C GLY A 192 -36.00 19.15 -9.43
N GLU A 193 -36.50 18.89 -8.21
CA GLU A 193 -36.76 19.93 -7.22
C GLU A 193 -35.46 20.62 -6.74
N PHE A 194 -34.38 19.86 -6.59
CA PHE A 194 -33.09 20.44 -6.21
C PHE A 194 -32.59 21.48 -7.21
N TYR A 195 -32.65 21.15 -8.50
CA TYR A 195 -32.26 22.11 -9.54
C TYR A 195 -33.20 23.32 -9.58
N ARG A 196 -34.53 23.11 -9.41
CA ARG A 196 -35.53 24.19 -9.40
C ARG A 196 -35.35 25.14 -8.25
N GLU A 197 -35.12 24.62 -7.02
CA GLU A 197 -35.02 25.42 -5.80
C GLU A 197 -33.65 26.07 -5.65
N SER A 198 -32.69 25.76 -6.51
CA SER A 198 -31.31 26.27 -6.48
C SER A 198 -30.72 26.24 -5.07
N ILE A 199 -30.72 25.08 -4.43
CA ILE A 199 -30.28 24.90 -3.04
C ILE A 199 -28.75 25.07 -3.00
N PRO A 200 -28.20 25.90 -2.08
CA PRO A 200 -26.76 26.12 -1.99
C PRO A 200 -26.04 24.97 -1.21
N ALA A 201 -26.31 23.74 -1.61
CA ALA A 201 -25.60 22.57 -1.12
C ALA A 201 -24.22 22.49 -1.76
N TRP A 202 -23.28 21.87 -1.06
CA TRP A 202 -21.94 21.64 -1.60
C TRP A 202 -21.92 20.43 -2.55
N HIS A 203 -22.50 19.30 -2.11
CA HIS A 203 -22.54 18.06 -2.89
C HIS A 203 -23.85 17.30 -2.66
N ILE A 204 -24.31 16.64 -3.68
CA ILE A 204 -25.55 15.83 -3.63
C ILE A 204 -25.26 14.51 -4.35
N GLN A 205 -25.59 13.41 -3.66
CA GLN A 205 -25.48 12.08 -4.19
C GLN A 205 -26.76 11.26 -3.94
N VAL A 206 -27.25 10.60 -4.96
CA VAL A 206 -28.44 9.72 -4.87
C VAL A 206 -27.99 8.28 -4.99
N ARG A 207 -28.37 7.46 -4.02
CA ARG A 207 -27.96 6.06 -3.92
C ARG A 207 -29.16 5.13 -4.01
N GLY A 208 -29.04 4.10 -4.82
CA GLY A 208 -30.05 3.08 -4.99
C GLY A 208 -30.19 2.16 -3.77
N PRO A 209 -31.22 1.31 -3.76
CA PRO A 209 -31.60 0.48 -2.60
C PRO A 209 -30.53 -0.50 -2.16
N ALA A 210 -29.88 -1.20 -3.11
CA ALA A 210 -28.85 -2.20 -2.76
C ALA A 210 -27.61 -1.53 -2.16
N ILE A 211 -27.15 -0.41 -2.73
CA ILE A 211 -26.04 0.36 -2.20
C ILE A 211 -26.36 0.86 -0.80
N SER A 212 -27.55 1.44 -0.63
CA SER A 212 -27.98 1.97 0.67
C SER A 212 -27.99 0.93 1.75
N THR A 213 -28.50 -0.28 1.45
CA THR A 213 -28.48 -1.42 2.36
C THR A 213 -27.05 -1.81 2.74
N TYR A 214 -26.18 -1.96 1.76
CA TYR A 214 -24.77 -2.31 2.03
C TYR A 214 -24.02 -1.31 2.87
N ILE A 215 -24.27 -0.02 2.64
CA ILE A 215 -23.63 1.05 3.39
C ILE A 215 -24.13 1.04 4.84
N ALA A 216 -25.44 0.96 5.04
CA ALA A 216 -26.03 0.92 6.37
C ALA A 216 -25.49 -0.28 7.21
N GLU A 217 -25.44 -1.48 6.61
CA GLU A 217 -24.97 -2.68 7.29
C GLU A 217 -23.48 -2.67 7.62
N ASN A 218 -22.65 -2.18 6.70
CA ASN A 218 -21.20 -2.35 6.80
C ASN A 218 -20.47 -1.17 7.42
N PHE A 219 -21.04 0.04 7.33
CA PHE A 219 -20.38 1.27 7.77
C PHE A 219 -21.12 2.02 8.86
N LYS A 220 -22.22 1.47 9.37
CA LYS A 220 -23.10 2.12 10.38
C LYS A 220 -23.54 3.53 9.96
N ALA A 221 -23.63 3.79 8.67
CA ALA A 221 -24.05 5.06 8.14
C ALA A 221 -25.56 5.21 8.24
N SER A 222 -26.03 6.44 8.52
CA SER A 222 -27.46 6.76 8.62
C SER A 222 -28.09 6.80 7.23
N LEU A 223 -28.34 5.64 6.64
CA LEU A 223 -29.12 5.43 5.41
C LEU A 223 -30.26 4.48 5.67
N ALA A 224 -31.40 4.72 5.05
CA ALA A 224 -32.53 3.78 5.08
C ALA A 224 -32.23 2.57 4.18
N PRO A 225 -32.14 1.33 4.70
CA PRO A 225 -31.97 0.14 3.89
C PRO A 225 -33.14 -0.02 2.90
N GLU A 226 -32.84 -0.63 1.76
CA GLU A 226 -33.83 -0.94 0.70
C GLU A 226 -34.58 0.27 0.12
N LYS A 227 -34.06 1.50 0.35
CA LYS A 227 -34.60 2.76 -0.11
C LYS A 227 -33.63 3.52 -1.01
N TRP A 228 -34.18 4.41 -1.80
CA TRP A 228 -33.40 5.43 -2.51
C TRP A 228 -33.06 6.55 -1.52
N ASN A 229 -31.77 6.81 -1.31
CA ASN A 229 -31.31 7.82 -0.39
C ASN A 229 -30.57 8.93 -1.12
N MET A 230 -31.07 10.16 -0.99
CA MET A 230 -30.40 11.36 -1.49
C MET A 230 -29.65 11.99 -0.31
N VAL A 231 -28.34 11.94 -0.37
CA VAL A 231 -27.42 12.50 0.63
C VAL A 231 -27.04 13.90 0.19
N VAL A 232 -27.31 14.87 1.03
CA VAL A 232 -27.02 16.30 0.76
C VAL A 232 -25.98 16.77 1.74
N LEU A 233 -24.83 17.25 1.23
CA LEU A 233 -23.75 17.82 2.02
C LEU A 233 -23.75 19.34 1.85
N TYR A 234 -23.64 20.07 2.94
CA TYR A 234 -23.60 21.54 2.95
C TYR A 234 -22.69 22.07 4.06
N PRO A 235 -22.08 23.25 3.85
CA PRO A 235 -21.32 23.92 4.91
C PRO A 235 -22.24 24.35 6.08
N SER A 236 -21.79 24.14 7.31
CA SER A 236 -22.57 24.47 8.51
C SER A 236 -23.01 25.95 8.60
N ASN A 237 -22.23 26.84 8.02
CA ASN A 237 -22.55 28.28 8.00
C ASN A 237 -23.73 28.67 7.09
N VAL A 238 -24.24 27.73 6.27
CA VAL A 238 -25.43 27.94 5.41
C VAL A 238 -26.60 27.02 5.78
N SER A 239 -26.52 26.25 6.87
CA SER A 239 -27.57 25.32 7.31
C SER A 239 -28.95 26.00 7.46
N SER A 240 -29.00 27.21 8.02
CA SER A 240 -30.26 28.00 8.16
C SER A 240 -30.94 28.35 6.84
N ILE A 241 -30.22 28.29 5.71
CA ILE A 241 -30.77 28.54 4.37
C ILE A 241 -31.08 27.19 3.67
N VAL A 242 -30.22 26.19 3.87
CA VAL A 242 -30.32 24.92 3.17
C VAL A 242 -31.42 24.02 3.75
N GLU A 243 -31.45 23.82 5.07
CA GLU A 243 -32.39 22.90 5.71
C GLU A 243 -33.86 23.18 5.46
N PRO A 244 -34.34 24.43 5.57
CA PRO A 244 -35.75 24.72 5.26
C PRO A 244 -36.13 24.37 3.81
N LYS A 245 -35.20 24.56 2.86
CA LYS A 245 -35.43 24.18 1.46
C LYS A 245 -35.42 22.65 1.30
N LEU A 246 -34.58 21.94 2.01
CA LEU A 246 -34.53 20.48 1.99
C LEU A 246 -35.81 19.87 2.56
N TYR A 247 -36.34 20.40 3.67
CA TYR A 247 -37.60 19.97 4.22
C TYR A 247 -38.78 20.27 3.26
N LYS A 248 -38.74 21.39 2.54
CA LYS A 248 -39.70 21.69 1.47
C LYS A 248 -39.64 20.68 0.33
N VAL A 249 -38.44 20.35 -0.12
CA VAL A 249 -38.24 19.29 -1.17
C VAL A 249 -38.79 17.95 -0.65
N ALA A 250 -38.46 17.56 0.59
CA ALA A 250 -38.97 16.35 1.18
C ALA A 250 -40.51 16.31 1.22
N GLN A 251 -41.13 17.39 1.63
CA GLN A 251 -42.59 17.51 1.65
C GLN A 251 -43.21 17.39 0.26
N ASN A 252 -42.63 18.09 -0.75
CA ASN A 252 -43.12 18.06 -2.12
C ASN A 252 -43.01 16.71 -2.80
N THR A 253 -42.02 15.92 -2.40
CA THR A 253 -41.67 14.64 -3.05
C THR A 253 -42.05 13.42 -2.21
N GLY A 254 -42.52 13.60 -0.96
CA GLY A 254 -42.89 12.53 -0.05
C GLY A 254 -41.68 11.78 0.57
N ALA A 255 -40.52 12.44 0.64
CA ALA A 255 -39.34 11.88 1.28
C ALA A 255 -39.43 11.89 2.81
N LYS A 256 -38.82 10.89 3.45
CA LYS A 256 -38.50 10.92 4.87
C LYS A 256 -37.13 11.52 5.06
N THR A 257 -36.96 12.38 6.07
CA THR A 257 -35.70 13.05 6.34
C THR A 257 -35.08 12.55 7.64
N PHE A 258 -33.73 12.44 7.68
CA PHE A 258 -32.99 12.19 8.90
C PHE A 258 -31.56 12.75 8.76
N GLU A 259 -31.00 13.12 9.92
CA GLU A 259 -29.62 13.59 9.99
C GLU A 259 -28.65 12.42 9.75
N GLY A 260 -27.58 12.68 9.00
CA GLY A 260 -26.59 11.68 8.68
C GLY A 260 -25.24 12.00 9.30
N GLU A 261 -24.60 11.03 9.97
CA GLU A 261 -23.21 11.13 10.41
C GLU A 261 -22.24 10.81 9.26
N TRP A 262 -22.12 11.73 8.31
CA TRP A 262 -21.39 11.48 7.07
C TRP A 262 -19.96 12.00 7.04
N THR A 263 -19.61 12.94 7.91
CA THR A 263 -18.38 13.72 7.84
C THR A 263 -17.10 12.88 7.93
N GLY A 264 -17.09 11.78 8.67
CA GLY A 264 -15.95 10.88 8.76
C GLY A 264 -15.87 9.85 7.63
N TRP A 265 -17.00 9.50 7.06
CA TRP A 265 -17.10 8.40 6.09
C TRP A 265 -16.93 8.87 4.65
N TRP A 266 -17.20 10.15 4.38
CA TRP A 266 -17.13 10.68 3.02
C TRP A 266 -15.73 10.61 2.41
N SER A 267 -14.68 10.68 3.21
CA SER A 267 -13.31 10.41 2.77
C SER A 267 -13.09 8.98 2.23
N PHE A 268 -14.05 8.09 2.47
CA PHE A 268 -14.11 6.71 1.98
C PHE A 268 -15.15 6.52 0.86
N ASN A 269 -15.42 7.51 0.05
CA ASN A 269 -16.49 7.40 -0.95
C ASN A 269 -16.29 6.24 -1.96
N HIS A 270 -15.05 5.83 -2.20
CA HIS A 270 -14.76 4.55 -2.82
C HIS A 270 -15.20 3.33 -2.00
N GLY A 271 -15.51 3.51 -0.73
CA GLY A 271 -16.05 2.48 0.14
C GLY A 271 -17.37 1.89 -0.34
N VAL A 272 -18.19 2.62 -1.07
CA VAL A 272 -19.42 2.08 -1.69
C VAL A 272 -19.10 0.93 -2.63
N ASN A 273 -18.24 1.20 -3.62
CA ASN A 273 -17.80 0.20 -4.57
C ASN A 273 -17.07 -0.97 -3.88
N ALA A 274 -16.37 -0.69 -2.78
CA ALA A 274 -15.70 -1.69 -1.99
C ALA A 274 -16.67 -2.56 -1.21
N ALA A 275 -17.65 -1.96 -0.55
CA ALA A 275 -18.68 -2.68 0.19
C ALA A 275 -19.45 -3.64 -0.73
N LEU A 276 -19.82 -3.19 -1.91
CA LEU A 276 -20.48 -4.02 -2.91
C LEU A 276 -19.60 -5.19 -3.37
N ARG A 277 -18.29 -4.97 -3.52
CA ARG A 277 -17.34 -6.02 -3.90
C ARG A 277 -17.08 -7.05 -2.81
N THR A 278 -17.42 -6.79 -1.57
CA THR A 278 -17.34 -7.83 -0.52
C THR A 278 -18.27 -9.00 -0.78
N LYS A 279 -19.35 -8.78 -1.52
CA LYS A 279 -20.33 -9.83 -1.90
C LYS A 279 -20.09 -10.41 -3.30
N GLY A 280 -19.14 -9.88 -4.08
CA GLY A 280 -18.84 -10.41 -5.39
C GLY A 280 -18.14 -9.42 -6.32
N LEU A 281 -17.97 -9.83 -7.58
CA LEU A 281 -17.47 -8.97 -8.63
C LEU A 281 -18.52 -7.89 -8.93
N LEU A 282 -18.10 -6.63 -8.84
CA LEU A 282 -18.92 -5.50 -9.25
C LEU A 282 -18.55 -5.09 -10.68
N ILE A 283 -19.51 -5.14 -11.57
CA ILE A 283 -19.40 -4.63 -12.93
C ILE A 283 -20.24 -3.37 -13.04
N HIS A 284 -19.60 -2.29 -13.46
CA HIS A 284 -20.24 -0.98 -13.48
C HIS A 284 -19.89 -0.19 -14.73
N GLN A 285 -20.78 0.73 -15.11
CA GLN A 285 -20.56 1.76 -16.12
C GLN A 285 -20.79 3.14 -15.55
N HIS A 286 -19.87 4.03 -15.82
CA HIS A 286 -19.98 5.45 -15.51
C HIS A 286 -20.31 6.23 -16.75
N GLY A 287 -21.35 7.02 -16.70
CA GLY A 287 -21.71 7.91 -17.81
C GLY A 287 -22.23 9.25 -17.33
N LEU A 288 -22.13 10.23 -18.19
CA LEU A 288 -22.62 11.59 -17.99
C LEU A 288 -23.87 11.79 -18.80
N ILE A 289 -24.95 12.24 -18.18
CA ILE A 289 -26.22 12.53 -18.85
C ILE A 289 -26.82 13.81 -18.30
N HIS A 290 -27.68 14.48 -19.06
CA HIS A 290 -28.55 15.51 -18.54
C HIS A 290 -29.62 14.89 -17.63
N TYR A 291 -29.97 15.55 -16.51
CA TYR A 291 -30.86 14.95 -15.50
C TYR A 291 -32.23 14.54 -16.06
N THR A 292 -32.77 15.27 -17.06
CA THR A 292 -34.03 14.95 -17.68
C THR A 292 -34.04 13.61 -18.46
N LYS A 293 -32.85 13.06 -18.74
CA LYS A 293 -32.64 11.80 -19.47
C LYS A 293 -32.46 10.57 -18.57
N ILE A 294 -32.42 10.77 -17.23
CA ILE A 294 -32.12 9.63 -16.35
C ILE A 294 -33.22 8.58 -16.39
N LYS A 295 -34.49 8.99 -16.51
CA LYS A 295 -35.61 8.05 -16.62
C LYS A 295 -35.50 7.20 -17.88
N GLU A 296 -35.25 7.83 -19.01
CA GLU A 296 -35.04 7.14 -20.29
C GLU A 296 -33.84 6.17 -20.22
N LEU A 297 -32.78 6.55 -19.52
CA LEU A 297 -31.63 5.68 -19.30
C LEU A 297 -32.01 4.46 -18.47
N VAL A 298 -32.69 4.65 -17.34
CA VAL A 298 -33.09 3.58 -16.42
C VAL A 298 -34.03 2.60 -17.11
N ASP A 299 -35.08 3.10 -17.79
CA ASP A 299 -36.03 2.29 -18.54
C ASP A 299 -35.31 1.46 -19.63
N GLY A 300 -34.40 2.10 -20.38
CA GLY A 300 -33.61 1.43 -21.39
C GLY A 300 -32.64 0.37 -20.87
N ILE A 301 -32.06 0.57 -19.69
CA ILE A 301 -31.23 -0.44 -19.01
C ILE A 301 -32.09 -1.61 -18.55
N GLN A 302 -33.25 -1.35 -17.91
CA GLN A 302 -34.21 -2.39 -17.50
C GLN A 302 -34.69 -3.23 -18.65
N ASP A 303 -35.10 -2.60 -19.77
CA ASP A 303 -35.53 -3.29 -21.00
C ASP A 303 -34.42 -4.19 -21.55
N ASN A 304 -33.19 -3.74 -21.55
CA ASN A 304 -32.09 -4.53 -22.06
C ASN A 304 -31.73 -5.70 -21.14
N LEU A 305 -31.76 -5.50 -19.82
CA LEU A 305 -31.56 -6.58 -18.87
C LEU A 305 -32.69 -7.60 -18.93
N GLY A 306 -33.94 -7.16 -19.11
CA GLY A 306 -35.10 -8.03 -19.29
C GLY A 306 -35.00 -8.95 -20.52
N LYS A 307 -34.40 -8.47 -21.62
CA LYS A 307 -34.13 -9.31 -22.80
C LYS A 307 -33.11 -10.41 -22.57
N LEU A 308 -32.29 -10.30 -21.54
CA LEU A 308 -31.30 -11.33 -21.15
C LEU A 308 -31.93 -12.44 -20.32
N GLY A 309 -33.20 -12.29 -19.88
CA GLY A 309 -34.00 -13.28 -19.16
C GLY A 309 -33.37 -13.76 -17.85
N ASP A 310 -33.74 -14.98 -17.45
CA ASP A 310 -33.24 -15.65 -16.21
C ASP A 310 -31.71 -15.90 -16.17
N LEU A 311 -31.00 -15.35 -17.15
CA LEU A 311 -29.53 -15.40 -17.18
C LEU A 311 -28.91 -14.37 -16.23
N THR A 312 -29.70 -13.59 -15.51
CA THR A 312 -29.28 -12.66 -14.45
C THR A 312 -29.69 -13.20 -13.07
N PRO A 313 -28.91 -14.12 -12.49
CA PRO A 313 -29.34 -14.86 -11.29
C PRO A 313 -29.69 -13.97 -10.09
N ASP A 314 -29.15 -12.77 -10.01
CA ASP A 314 -29.36 -11.80 -8.93
C ASP A 314 -30.10 -10.54 -9.39
N GLY A 315 -30.67 -10.59 -10.58
CA GLY A 315 -31.87 -9.92 -11.08
C GLY A 315 -31.89 -8.40 -11.17
N GLY A 316 -30.86 -7.64 -10.82
CA GLY A 316 -30.99 -6.20 -10.76
C GLY A 316 -29.74 -5.43 -11.15
N PHE A 317 -29.96 -4.17 -11.46
CA PHE A 317 -28.92 -3.15 -11.44
C PHE A 317 -29.29 -2.12 -10.38
N ASP A 318 -28.31 -1.42 -9.88
CA ASP A 318 -28.48 -0.31 -8.94
C ASP A 318 -27.73 0.93 -9.43
N LEU A 319 -28.05 2.08 -8.87
CA LEU A 319 -27.47 3.35 -9.30
C LEU A 319 -26.84 4.11 -8.16
N ASP A 320 -25.70 4.73 -8.47
CA ASP A 320 -25.08 5.77 -7.65
C ASP A 320 -24.92 7.02 -8.55
N ILE A 321 -25.48 8.14 -8.12
CA ILE A 321 -25.66 9.32 -8.96
C ILE A 321 -25.12 10.55 -8.25
N ASP A 322 -24.09 11.18 -8.84
CA ASP A 322 -23.60 12.49 -8.38
C ASP A 322 -24.18 13.60 -9.24
N LEU A 323 -24.67 14.67 -8.59
CA LEU A 323 -25.22 15.84 -9.26
C LEU A 323 -24.14 16.88 -9.53
N GLU A 324 -24.19 17.47 -10.72
CA GLU A 324 -23.33 18.58 -11.13
C GLU A 324 -24.19 19.85 -11.38
N ARG A 325 -23.64 21.01 -11.13
CA ARG A 325 -24.34 22.32 -11.13
C ARG A 325 -25.05 22.68 -12.44
N ARG A 326 -24.62 22.15 -13.58
CA ARG A 326 -25.21 22.42 -14.91
C ARG A 326 -26.22 21.35 -15.34
N GLU A 327 -26.94 20.82 -14.37
CA GLU A 327 -27.97 19.80 -14.63
C GLU A 327 -27.43 18.51 -15.24
N THR A 328 -26.13 18.26 -15.12
CA THR A 328 -25.50 17.01 -15.53
C THR A 328 -25.42 16.05 -14.36
N LEU A 329 -25.71 14.80 -14.59
CA LEU A 329 -25.55 13.72 -13.65
C LEU A 329 -24.36 12.83 -14.06
N LEU A 330 -23.49 12.51 -13.10
CA LEU A 330 -22.65 11.35 -13.22
C LEU A 330 -23.43 10.16 -12.71
N VAL A 331 -23.81 9.27 -13.59
CA VAL A 331 -24.58 8.07 -13.24
C VAL A 331 -23.65 6.86 -13.31
N ASN A 332 -23.56 6.16 -12.20
CA ASN A 332 -22.85 4.91 -12.07
C ASN A 332 -23.89 3.79 -11.95
N ALA A 333 -24.09 3.04 -13.05
CA ALA A 333 -24.95 1.88 -13.08
C ALA A 333 -24.13 0.61 -12.91
N PHE A 334 -24.54 -0.30 -12.04
CA PHE A 334 -23.81 -1.52 -11.78
C PHE A 334 -24.72 -2.73 -11.53
N THR A 335 -24.15 -3.89 -11.85
CA THR A 335 -24.68 -5.20 -11.54
C THR A 335 -23.72 -5.96 -10.67
N GLN A 336 -24.23 -6.88 -9.83
CA GLN A 336 -23.44 -7.67 -8.92
C GLN A 336 -23.38 -9.13 -9.38
N VAL A 337 -22.18 -9.72 -9.28
CA VAL A 337 -21.91 -11.12 -9.59
C VAL A 337 -21.52 -11.86 -8.30
N SER A 338 -21.95 -13.10 -8.14
CA SER A 338 -21.64 -13.91 -6.95
C SER A 338 -20.13 -14.06 -6.72
N LEU A 339 -19.73 -14.31 -5.47
CA LEU A 339 -18.32 -14.44 -5.04
C LEU A 339 -17.53 -15.58 -5.72
N THR A 340 -18.24 -16.56 -6.28
CA THR A 340 -17.64 -17.64 -7.05
C THR A 340 -18.08 -17.53 -8.52
N PRO A 341 -17.59 -16.49 -9.24
CA PRO A 341 -17.99 -16.33 -10.64
C PRO A 341 -17.46 -17.52 -11.45
N THR A 342 -18.36 -18.23 -12.10
CA THR A 342 -17.96 -19.13 -13.17
C THR A 342 -17.60 -18.27 -14.39
N ASP A 343 -16.68 -18.73 -15.24
CA ASP A 343 -16.29 -18.04 -16.47
C ASP A 343 -17.52 -17.59 -17.29
N LYS A 344 -18.59 -18.39 -17.27
CA LYS A 344 -19.88 -18.06 -17.90
C LYS A 344 -20.56 -16.84 -17.30
N LYS A 345 -20.55 -16.69 -15.97
CA LYS A 345 -21.15 -15.53 -15.29
C LYS A 345 -20.38 -14.25 -15.59
N ILE A 346 -19.05 -14.30 -15.58
CA ILE A 346 -18.20 -13.13 -15.93
C ILE A 346 -18.48 -12.66 -17.36
N LEU A 347 -18.54 -13.59 -18.32
CA LEU A 347 -18.85 -13.27 -19.71
C LEU A 347 -20.22 -12.62 -19.87
N PHE A 348 -21.19 -13.08 -19.11
CA PHE A 348 -22.55 -12.55 -19.10
C PHE A 348 -22.59 -11.12 -18.56
N GLU A 349 -21.87 -10.86 -17.47
CA GLU A 349 -21.81 -9.54 -16.86
C GLU A 349 -21.06 -8.52 -17.75
N LEU A 350 -20.04 -8.98 -18.49
CA LEU A 350 -19.40 -8.14 -19.50
C LEU A 350 -20.36 -7.77 -20.65
N ALA A 351 -21.24 -8.70 -21.06
CA ALA A 351 -22.28 -8.39 -22.05
C ALA A 351 -23.29 -7.37 -21.51
N LYS A 352 -23.76 -7.51 -20.26
CA LYS A 352 -24.62 -6.52 -19.58
C LYS A 352 -23.95 -5.15 -19.55
N ASN A 353 -22.64 -5.12 -19.21
CA ASN A 353 -21.87 -3.90 -19.15
C ASN A 353 -21.84 -3.16 -20.50
N THR A 354 -21.65 -3.90 -21.60
CA THR A 354 -21.69 -3.34 -22.96
C THR A 354 -23.05 -2.77 -23.28
N LEU A 355 -24.12 -3.47 -22.94
CA LEU A 355 -25.49 -3.01 -23.14
C LEU A 355 -25.83 -1.76 -22.32
N MET A 356 -25.36 -1.68 -21.09
CA MET A 356 -25.51 -0.47 -20.26
C MET A 356 -24.78 0.72 -20.89
N MET A 357 -23.53 0.53 -21.38
CA MET A 357 -22.77 1.57 -22.06
C MET A 357 -23.50 2.11 -23.31
N GLU A 358 -24.06 1.23 -24.11
CA GLU A 358 -24.82 1.61 -25.30
C GLU A 358 -26.05 2.48 -24.97
N GLN A 359 -26.67 2.26 -23.78
CA GLN A 359 -27.80 3.08 -23.35
C GLN A 359 -27.41 4.52 -23.02
N TYR A 360 -26.26 4.74 -22.35
CA TYR A 360 -25.77 6.11 -22.10
C TYR A 360 -25.63 6.91 -23.41
N ILE A 361 -25.07 6.28 -24.45
CA ILE A 361 -24.88 6.94 -25.72
C ILE A 361 -26.23 7.16 -26.43
N LYS A 362 -27.17 6.21 -26.36
CA LYS A 362 -28.49 6.30 -26.98
C LYS A 362 -29.31 7.45 -26.41
N VAL A 363 -29.24 7.73 -25.13
CA VAL A 363 -29.94 8.86 -24.50
C VAL A 363 -29.20 10.21 -24.65
N GLY A 364 -28.16 10.27 -25.50
CA GLY A 364 -27.38 11.49 -25.73
C GLY A 364 -26.35 11.79 -24.63
N GLY A 365 -26.04 10.81 -23.81
CA GLY A 365 -25.00 10.92 -22.80
C GLY A 365 -23.59 10.61 -23.32
N SER A 366 -22.63 10.60 -22.42
CA SER A 366 -21.23 10.26 -22.73
C SER A 366 -20.62 9.39 -21.63
N MET A 367 -19.50 8.73 -21.95
CA MET A 367 -18.71 8.01 -20.96
C MET A 367 -17.88 8.98 -20.12
N LEU A 368 -17.60 8.63 -18.85
CA LEU A 368 -16.76 9.46 -17.95
C LEU A 368 -15.31 9.49 -18.41
N SER A 369 -14.77 8.38 -18.87
CA SER A 369 -13.39 8.29 -19.39
C SER A 369 -13.36 7.42 -20.64
N VAL A 370 -12.44 7.69 -21.52
CA VAL A 370 -12.32 6.94 -22.79
C VAL A 370 -11.14 5.99 -22.78
N GLY A 371 -10.05 6.35 -22.16
CA GLY A 371 -8.87 5.49 -22.06
C GLY A 371 -8.48 4.84 -23.38
N ILE A 372 -8.02 3.58 -23.28
CA ILE A 372 -7.59 2.79 -24.44
C ILE A 372 -8.77 2.12 -25.19
N PHE A 373 -9.92 1.92 -24.52
CA PHE A 373 -10.99 1.08 -25.07
C PHE A 373 -12.13 1.85 -25.74
N VAL A 374 -12.27 3.13 -25.47
CA VAL A 374 -13.46 3.92 -25.84
C VAL A 374 -13.12 5.23 -26.55
N HIS A 375 -11.95 5.34 -27.19
CA HIS A 375 -11.50 6.56 -27.87
C HIS A 375 -12.51 7.08 -28.94
N LYS A 376 -13.28 6.22 -29.57
CA LYS A 376 -14.35 6.65 -30.50
C LYS A 376 -15.40 7.57 -29.87
N TYR A 377 -15.51 7.58 -28.55
CA TYR A 377 -16.41 8.44 -27.77
C TYR A 377 -15.74 9.68 -27.19
N ALA A 378 -14.43 9.87 -27.45
CA ALA A 378 -13.66 10.97 -26.87
C ALA A 378 -14.26 12.35 -27.19
N LYS A 379 -14.73 12.55 -28.42
CA LYS A 379 -15.38 13.81 -28.80
C LYS A 379 -16.62 14.06 -27.94
N ASN A 380 -17.51 13.07 -27.80
CA ASN A 380 -18.74 13.22 -26.99
C ASN A 380 -18.39 13.50 -25.52
N ARG A 381 -17.40 12.78 -24.97
CA ARG A 381 -16.93 13.00 -23.60
C ARG A 381 -16.40 14.41 -23.38
N LEU A 382 -15.43 14.84 -24.20
CA LEU A 382 -14.80 16.16 -24.05
C LEU A 382 -15.81 17.29 -24.25
N THR A 383 -16.81 17.09 -25.10
CA THR A 383 -17.93 18.02 -25.27
C THR A 383 -18.82 18.03 -24.01
N ALA A 384 -19.22 16.87 -23.49
CA ALA A 384 -20.10 16.79 -22.32
C ALA A 384 -19.46 17.39 -21.06
N MET A 385 -18.16 17.12 -20.82
CA MET A 385 -17.41 17.63 -19.65
C MET A 385 -16.89 19.05 -19.86
N GLY A 386 -16.78 19.51 -21.07
CA GLY A 386 -16.17 20.80 -21.44
C GLY A 386 -17.12 21.98 -21.47
N LYS A 387 -18.21 21.97 -20.73
CA LYS A 387 -19.23 23.05 -20.78
C LYS A 387 -18.68 24.43 -20.46
N VAL A 388 -17.77 24.56 -19.52
CA VAL A 388 -17.09 25.82 -19.21
C VAL A 388 -16.30 26.36 -20.42
N PHE A 389 -15.68 25.48 -21.18
CA PHE A 389 -14.94 25.88 -22.39
C PHE A 389 -15.87 26.22 -23.55
N GLN A 390 -17.03 25.56 -23.67
CA GLN A 390 -18.08 25.93 -24.62
C GLN A 390 -18.64 27.31 -24.33
N GLU A 391 -18.87 27.65 -23.05
CA GLU A 391 -19.26 28.99 -22.61
C GLU A 391 -18.22 30.04 -22.99
N MET A 392 -16.93 29.65 -23.08
CA MET A 392 -15.83 30.50 -23.58
C MET A 392 -15.65 30.46 -25.12
N GLY A 393 -16.54 29.75 -25.84
CA GLY A 393 -16.44 29.59 -27.29
C GLY A 393 -15.38 28.64 -27.77
N VAL A 394 -14.92 27.67 -26.94
CA VAL A 394 -13.86 26.72 -27.27
C VAL A 394 -14.43 25.32 -27.43
N ASP A 395 -14.23 24.72 -28.62
CA ASP A 395 -14.39 23.27 -28.81
C ASP A 395 -13.14 22.55 -28.31
N ARG A 396 -13.22 22.00 -27.10
CA ARG A 396 -12.09 21.37 -26.42
C ARG A 396 -11.47 20.22 -27.22
N TYR A 397 -12.30 19.37 -27.84
CA TYR A 397 -11.80 18.23 -28.62
C TYR A 397 -11.01 18.68 -29.86
N GLU A 398 -11.54 19.61 -30.65
CA GLU A 398 -10.88 20.09 -31.88
C GLU A 398 -9.58 20.86 -31.54
N VAL A 399 -9.59 21.69 -30.49
CA VAL A 399 -8.39 22.41 -30.03
C VAL A 399 -7.29 21.47 -29.57
N MET A 400 -7.61 20.47 -28.74
CA MET A 400 -6.66 19.44 -28.31
C MET A 400 -6.13 18.62 -29.48
N LYS A 401 -7.01 18.19 -30.40
CA LYS A 401 -6.63 17.38 -31.55
C LYS A 401 -5.64 18.13 -32.46
N LYS A 402 -5.94 19.39 -32.76
CA LYS A 402 -5.05 20.25 -33.53
C LYS A 402 -3.70 20.44 -32.84
N TYR A 403 -3.72 20.75 -31.54
CA TYR A 403 -2.50 20.92 -30.74
C TYR A 403 -1.66 19.63 -30.76
N LYS A 404 -2.28 18.47 -30.55
CA LYS A 404 -1.59 17.17 -30.59
C LYS A 404 -0.89 16.93 -31.92
N GLN A 405 -1.59 17.18 -33.04
CA GLN A 405 -1.04 17.01 -34.39
C GLN A 405 0.15 17.95 -34.68
N GLU A 406 0.08 19.21 -34.20
CA GLU A 406 1.12 20.21 -34.44
C GLU A 406 2.34 20.04 -33.50
N MET A 407 2.09 19.65 -32.24
CA MET A 407 3.12 19.63 -31.21
C MET A 407 3.77 18.26 -31.01
N ASP A 408 3.04 17.17 -31.31
CA ASP A 408 3.48 15.79 -31.14
C ASP A 408 3.23 14.94 -32.39
N PRO A 409 3.82 15.31 -33.55
CA PRO A 409 3.59 14.62 -34.81
C PRO A 409 4.07 13.16 -34.82
N ASN A 410 4.95 12.79 -33.89
CA ASN A 410 5.48 11.43 -33.73
C ASN A 410 4.64 10.58 -32.75
N GLU A 411 3.56 11.12 -32.19
CA GLU A 411 2.67 10.47 -31.24
C GLU A 411 3.37 9.86 -30.03
N ILE A 412 4.36 10.58 -29.47
CA ILE A 412 5.14 10.13 -28.31
C ILE A 412 4.35 10.18 -27.01
N PHE A 413 3.48 11.20 -26.84
CA PHE A 413 2.77 11.44 -25.60
C PHE A 413 1.51 10.58 -25.48
N ASN A 414 1.55 9.60 -24.58
CA ASN A 414 0.49 8.66 -24.24
C ASN A 414 -0.26 8.13 -25.47
N PRO A 415 0.47 7.49 -26.40
CA PRO A 415 -0.10 7.09 -27.70
C PRO A 415 -1.28 6.12 -27.54
N GLY A 416 -2.20 6.20 -28.48
CA GLY A 416 -3.38 5.33 -28.51
C GLY A 416 -4.49 5.69 -27.52
N LYS A 417 -4.43 6.87 -26.89
CA LYS A 417 -5.45 7.40 -26.00
C LYS A 417 -6.16 8.60 -26.63
N VAL A 418 -7.41 8.82 -26.24
CA VAL A 418 -8.26 9.98 -26.58
C VAL A 418 -8.53 10.14 -28.08
N PHE A 419 -7.53 10.21 -28.95
CA PHE A 419 -7.68 10.49 -30.39
C PHE A 419 -7.68 9.22 -31.23
N GLU A 420 -6.54 8.83 -31.78
CA GLU A 420 -6.43 7.66 -32.64
C GLU A 420 -5.76 6.49 -31.90
N PRO A 421 -6.28 5.27 -32.06
CA PRO A 421 -5.61 4.11 -31.52
C PRO A 421 -4.36 3.79 -32.33
N THR A 422 -3.24 3.53 -31.66
CA THR A 422 -2.06 2.99 -32.32
C THR A 422 -2.34 1.62 -32.93
N LYS A 423 -1.46 1.16 -33.83
CA LYS A 423 -1.58 -0.18 -34.46
C LYS A 423 -1.72 -1.26 -33.39
N ARG A 424 -0.92 -1.17 -32.32
CA ARG A 424 -0.92 -2.13 -31.19
C ARG A 424 -2.20 -2.03 -30.36
N ALA A 425 -2.69 -0.83 -30.09
CA ALA A 425 -3.98 -0.63 -29.43
C ALA A 425 -5.15 -1.15 -30.28
N LYS A 426 -5.10 -0.99 -31.61
CA LYS A 426 -6.08 -1.59 -32.55
C LYS A 426 -6.08 -3.12 -32.46
N GLU A 427 -4.90 -3.75 -32.41
CA GLU A 427 -4.78 -5.20 -32.25
C GLU A 427 -5.42 -5.69 -30.93
N VAL A 428 -5.17 -4.97 -29.81
CA VAL A 428 -5.80 -5.27 -28.50
C VAL A 428 -7.32 -5.09 -28.59
N LEU A 429 -7.78 -3.99 -29.16
CA LEU A 429 -9.21 -3.72 -29.35
C LEU A 429 -9.89 -4.76 -30.24
N ASP A 430 -9.22 -5.22 -31.30
CA ASP A 430 -9.75 -6.26 -32.19
C ASP A 430 -9.84 -7.61 -31.48
N ILE A 431 -8.90 -7.94 -30.59
CA ILE A 431 -9.00 -9.14 -29.75
C ILE A 431 -10.19 -9.02 -28.81
N VAL A 432 -10.34 -7.90 -28.11
CA VAL A 432 -11.47 -7.66 -27.20
C VAL A 432 -12.80 -7.67 -27.99
N ARG A 433 -12.83 -7.03 -29.17
CA ARG A 433 -14.01 -7.05 -30.04
C ARG A 433 -14.35 -8.44 -30.53
N LYS A 434 -13.38 -9.22 -31.01
CA LYS A 434 -13.58 -10.62 -31.43
C LYS A 434 -14.03 -11.51 -30.28
N GLN A 435 -13.52 -11.30 -29.07
CA GLN A 435 -14.01 -11.98 -27.87
C GLN A 435 -15.45 -11.58 -27.55
N ASN A 436 -15.80 -10.28 -27.62
CA ASN A 436 -17.17 -9.81 -27.43
C ASN A 436 -18.14 -10.34 -28.53
N GLU A 437 -17.70 -10.39 -29.77
CA GLU A 437 -18.48 -10.98 -30.88
C GLU A 437 -18.64 -12.49 -30.73
N ALA A 438 -17.59 -13.21 -30.34
CA ALA A 438 -17.65 -14.64 -30.02
C ALA A 438 -18.56 -14.94 -28.83
N MET A 439 -18.63 -14.03 -27.83
CA MET A 439 -19.58 -14.10 -26.73
C MET A 439 -21.02 -13.89 -27.15
N ARG A 440 -21.28 -12.98 -28.11
CA ARG A 440 -22.62 -12.79 -28.70
C ARG A 440 -23.14 -14.06 -29.42
N TYR A 441 -22.26 -14.92 -29.95
CA TYR A 441 -22.63 -16.07 -30.80
C TYR A 441 -22.53 -17.44 -30.08
N ARG A 442 -22.63 -17.56 -28.74
CA ARG A 442 -22.63 -18.82 -27.99
C ARG A 442 -21.40 -19.74 -28.15
N PHE A 443 -20.41 -19.43 -28.96
CA PHE A 443 -19.25 -20.28 -29.24
C PHE A 443 -18.05 -20.06 -28.28
N GLY A 444 -18.02 -18.95 -27.54
CA GLY A 444 -16.92 -18.61 -26.61
C GLY A 444 -16.82 -19.50 -25.36
N ILE A 445 -17.89 -20.19 -25.02
CA ILE A 445 -17.98 -21.02 -23.80
C ILE A 445 -17.09 -22.27 -23.88
N GLY A 446 -16.84 -22.78 -25.09
CA GLY A 446 -15.95 -23.93 -25.30
C GLY A 446 -14.46 -23.60 -25.22
N PHE A 447 -14.11 -22.33 -25.50
CA PHE A 447 -12.73 -21.87 -25.51
C PHE A 447 -12.22 -21.58 -24.07
N ALA A 448 -13.05 -20.96 -23.22
CA ALA A 448 -12.73 -20.67 -21.83
C ALA A 448 -12.52 -21.95 -20.98
N LYS A 449 -13.12 -23.08 -21.36
CA LYS A 449 -12.93 -24.37 -20.69
C LYS A 449 -11.56 -25.03 -20.94
N ARG A 450 -10.82 -24.60 -21.96
CA ARG A 450 -9.50 -25.17 -22.31
C ARG A 450 -8.31 -24.45 -21.69
N ILE A 451 -8.53 -23.33 -21.04
CA ILE A 451 -7.47 -22.55 -20.40
C ILE A 451 -7.55 -22.80 -18.89
N SER A 452 -6.99 -23.86 -18.42
CA SER A 452 -6.30 -23.98 -17.15
C SER A 452 -5.87 -25.40 -16.84
N PRO A 453 -4.70 -25.83 -17.20
CA PRO A 453 -3.98 -26.80 -16.42
C PRO A 453 -3.17 -26.06 -15.36
N GLY A 454 -2.97 -26.66 -14.19
CA GLY A 454 -2.00 -26.18 -13.22
C GLY A 454 -0.65 -25.96 -13.89
N GLY A 455 0.09 -24.97 -13.46
CA GLY A 455 1.37 -24.58 -14.05
C GLY A 455 2.47 -24.50 -13.00
N GLU A 456 3.64 -24.09 -13.41
CA GLU A 456 4.84 -24.04 -12.60
C GLU A 456 5.30 -22.60 -12.42
N ILE A 457 5.58 -22.18 -11.17
CA ILE A 457 6.19 -20.89 -10.86
C ILE A 457 7.57 -21.19 -10.29
N GLN A 458 8.63 -20.81 -10.99
CA GLN A 458 10.03 -21.04 -10.59
C GLN A 458 10.32 -22.46 -10.07
N GLY A 459 9.81 -23.48 -10.74
CA GLY A 459 9.97 -24.88 -10.34
C GLY A 459 8.96 -25.39 -9.30
N TYR A 460 8.11 -24.55 -8.77
CA TYR A 460 7.05 -24.95 -7.84
C TYR A 460 5.72 -25.21 -8.56
N LYS A 461 5.14 -26.39 -8.36
CA LYS A 461 3.79 -26.67 -8.88
C LYS A 461 2.76 -25.87 -8.08
N VAL A 462 2.17 -24.88 -8.74
CA VAL A 462 1.08 -24.09 -8.17
C VAL A 462 -0.26 -24.70 -8.58
N THR A 463 -1.05 -25.08 -7.61
CA THR A 463 -2.40 -25.63 -7.88
C THR A 463 -3.39 -24.53 -8.21
N LYS A 464 -4.36 -24.80 -9.09
CA LYS A 464 -5.46 -23.89 -9.40
C LYS A 464 -6.14 -23.34 -8.11
N LYS A 465 -6.36 -24.19 -7.11
CA LYS A 465 -6.96 -23.80 -5.82
C LYS A 465 -6.18 -22.72 -5.07
N TYR A 466 -4.86 -22.71 -5.23
CA TYR A 466 -4.00 -21.70 -4.58
C TYR A 466 -4.13 -20.35 -5.30
N LEU A 467 -4.21 -20.35 -6.63
CA LEU A 467 -4.40 -19.15 -7.44
C LEU A 467 -5.82 -18.57 -7.33
N ASP A 468 -6.83 -19.41 -7.13
CA ASP A 468 -8.23 -18.97 -6.99
C ASP A 468 -8.38 -17.99 -5.80
N VAL A 469 -7.64 -18.17 -4.71
CA VAL A 469 -7.63 -17.25 -3.55
C VAL A 469 -7.08 -15.87 -3.94
N PHE A 470 -6.00 -15.80 -4.71
CA PHE A 470 -5.44 -14.54 -5.20
C PHE A 470 -6.36 -13.87 -6.21
N THR A 471 -6.96 -14.66 -7.09
CA THR A 471 -7.93 -14.17 -8.08
C THR A 471 -9.13 -13.52 -7.40
N ASP A 472 -9.66 -14.13 -6.36
CA ASP A 472 -10.77 -13.59 -5.58
C ASP A 472 -10.40 -12.22 -4.96
N TYR A 473 -9.23 -12.10 -4.34
CA TYR A 473 -8.77 -10.82 -3.77
C TYR A 473 -8.42 -9.78 -4.85
N ALA A 474 -7.84 -10.20 -5.97
CA ALA A 474 -7.54 -9.32 -7.08
C ALA A 474 -8.81 -8.70 -7.68
N ILE A 475 -9.87 -9.49 -7.76
CA ILE A 475 -11.20 -9.04 -8.21
C ILE A 475 -11.82 -8.04 -7.22
N LYS A 476 -11.67 -8.27 -5.91
CA LYS A 476 -12.19 -7.38 -4.86
C LYS A 476 -11.48 -6.03 -4.79
N CYS A 477 -10.24 -5.93 -5.23
CA CYS A 477 -9.48 -4.68 -5.21
C CYS A 477 -10.12 -3.62 -6.12
N ILE A 478 -10.46 -2.48 -5.55
CA ILE A 478 -11.08 -1.35 -6.26
C ILE A 478 -10.07 -0.31 -6.76
N ASP A 479 -8.80 -0.59 -6.60
CA ASP A 479 -7.70 0.27 -7.03
C ASP A 479 -7.67 1.70 -6.41
N CYS A 480 -8.29 1.87 -5.22
CA CYS A 480 -8.40 3.17 -4.54
C CYS A 480 -7.10 3.72 -3.97
N ALA A 481 -6.06 2.90 -3.88
CA ALA A 481 -4.74 3.23 -3.32
C ALA A 481 -4.72 3.65 -1.83
N MET A 482 -5.80 3.48 -1.07
CA MET A 482 -5.82 3.83 0.37
C MET A 482 -4.76 3.08 1.19
N CYS A 483 -4.45 1.85 0.83
CA CYS A 483 -3.39 1.06 1.45
C CYS A 483 -1.99 1.70 1.32
N VAL A 484 -1.78 2.55 0.32
CA VAL A 484 -0.50 3.24 0.08
C VAL A 484 -0.26 4.32 1.13
N THR A 485 -1.31 5.04 1.55
CA THR A 485 -1.20 6.19 2.45
C THR A 485 -0.77 5.82 3.87
N VAL A 486 -1.04 4.59 4.29
CA VAL A 486 -0.66 4.07 5.61
C VAL A 486 0.61 3.23 5.58
N CYS A 487 1.14 2.92 4.39
CA CYS A 487 2.31 2.07 4.24
C CYS A 487 3.58 2.79 4.74
N PRO A 488 4.22 2.29 5.81
CA PRO A 488 5.41 2.92 6.34
C PRO A 488 6.59 2.83 5.37
N GLN A 489 6.72 1.74 4.63
CA GLN A 489 7.78 1.58 3.64
C GLN A 489 7.64 2.57 2.48
N TYR A 490 6.42 2.74 1.96
CA TYR A 490 6.17 3.71 0.89
C TYR A 490 6.45 5.16 1.34
N ARG A 491 6.16 5.50 2.60
CA ARG A 491 6.47 6.84 3.13
C ARG A 491 7.97 7.15 3.12
N LEU A 492 8.80 6.13 3.28
CA LEU A 492 10.27 6.27 3.30
C LEU A 492 10.89 6.13 1.90
N ILE A 493 10.31 5.26 1.08
CA ILE A 493 10.70 5.01 -0.31
C ILE A 493 9.45 5.15 -1.17
N PRO A 494 9.07 6.37 -1.58
CA PRO A 494 7.82 6.62 -2.30
C PRO A 494 7.90 6.16 -3.77
N GLN A 495 8.12 4.87 -3.95
CA GLN A 495 8.10 4.18 -5.23
C GLN A 495 6.98 3.15 -5.22
N TRP A 496 6.27 3.04 -6.33
CA TRP A 496 5.08 2.21 -6.45
C TRP A 496 5.29 0.73 -6.11
N PRO A 497 6.41 0.08 -6.52
CA PRO A 497 6.68 -1.31 -6.19
C PRO A 497 6.74 -1.59 -4.68
N TYR A 498 7.15 -0.60 -3.88
CA TYR A 498 7.21 -0.71 -2.42
C TYR A 498 5.89 -0.42 -1.70
N ALA A 499 4.83 -0.16 -2.46
CA ALA A 499 3.51 0.08 -1.91
C ALA A 499 2.65 -1.19 -1.95
N PRO A 500 1.73 -1.40 -0.99
CA PRO A 500 0.80 -2.54 -1.04
C PRO A 500 0.02 -2.60 -2.34
N LYS A 501 -0.38 -1.45 -2.89
CA LYS A 501 -1.09 -1.37 -4.18
C LYS A 501 -0.22 -1.85 -5.34
N GLY A 502 1.04 -1.43 -5.40
CA GLY A 502 1.97 -1.86 -6.46
C GLY A 502 2.24 -3.36 -6.40
N MET A 503 2.45 -3.91 -5.21
CA MET A 503 2.57 -5.36 -5.00
C MET A 503 1.28 -6.10 -5.39
N PHE A 504 0.13 -5.49 -5.16
CA PHE A 504 -1.16 -6.04 -5.55
C PHE A 504 -1.32 -6.07 -7.08
N ASP A 505 -0.93 -4.99 -7.76
CA ASP A 505 -0.95 -4.92 -9.22
C ASP A 505 0.02 -5.91 -9.86
N PHE A 506 1.19 -6.07 -9.25
CA PHE A 506 2.14 -7.11 -9.63
C PHE A 506 1.50 -8.51 -9.50
N THR A 507 0.80 -8.79 -8.40
CA THR A 507 0.10 -10.06 -8.19
C THR A 507 -0.97 -10.30 -9.27
N LYS A 508 -1.74 -9.26 -9.64
CA LYS A 508 -2.69 -9.34 -10.76
C LYS A 508 -1.99 -9.71 -12.07
N GLY A 509 -0.83 -9.10 -12.33
CA GLY A 509 0.02 -9.40 -13.48
C GLY A 509 0.49 -10.86 -13.49
N LEU A 510 0.96 -11.36 -12.35
CA LEU A 510 1.39 -12.76 -12.21
C LEU A 510 0.25 -13.75 -12.47
N ILE A 511 -0.94 -13.49 -11.92
CA ILE A 511 -2.13 -14.34 -12.15
C ILE A 511 -2.45 -14.37 -13.65
N SER A 512 -2.51 -13.20 -14.29
CA SER A 512 -2.80 -13.11 -15.73
C SER A 512 -1.75 -13.81 -16.59
N MET A 513 -0.47 -13.68 -16.23
CA MET A 513 0.62 -14.40 -16.93
C MET A 513 0.51 -15.91 -16.74
N PHE A 514 0.19 -16.36 -15.54
CA PHE A 514 0.03 -17.78 -15.25
C PHE A 514 -1.17 -18.36 -16.02
N GLU A 515 -2.29 -17.68 -16.05
CA GLU A 515 -3.48 -18.09 -16.81
C GLU A 515 -3.21 -18.15 -18.31
N LEU A 516 -2.39 -17.24 -18.84
CA LEU A 516 -2.07 -17.18 -20.26
C LEU A 516 -0.99 -18.16 -20.70
N TYR A 517 0.02 -18.41 -19.86
CA TYR A 517 1.24 -19.15 -20.26
C TYR A 517 1.48 -20.44 -19.47
N GLY A 518 0.75 -20.70 -18.38
CA GLY A 518 0.92 -21.87 -17.52
C GLY A 518 2.23 -21.88 -16.71
N ARG A 519 3.08 -20.86 -16.86
CA ARG A 519 4.30 -20.67 -16.06
C ARG A 519 4.58 -19.19 -15.85
N ILE A 520 5.31 -18.89 -14.79
CA ILE A 520 5.76 -17.53 -14.47
C ILE A 520 7.22 -17.60 -14.07
N ASP A 521 8.03 -16.74 -14.70
CA ASP A 521 9.39 -16.43 -14.28
C ASP A 521 9.35 -15.06 -13.59
N VAL A 522 9.62 -15.00 -12.28
CA VAL A 522 9.60 -13.76 -11.49
C VAL A 522 11.02 -13.22 -11.44
N PRO A 523 11.29 -11.97 -11.92
CA PRO A 523 12.60 -11.37 -11.84
C PRO A 523 13.07 -11.19 -10.38
N ASP A 524 14.37 -11.33 -10.12
CA ASP A 524 14.96 -11.17 -8.79
C ASP A 524 14.66 -9.81 -8.16
N SER A 525 14.62 -8.75 -8.96
CA SER A 525 14.21 -7.40 -8.50
C SER A 525 12.79 -7.38 -7.92
N ALA A 526 11.85 -8.07 -8.56
CA ALA A 526 10.47 -8.17 -8.07
C ALA A 526 10.36 -9.02 -6.80
N ILE A 527 11.19 -10.07 -6.67
CA ILE A 527 11.28 -10.88 -5.43
C ILE A 527 11.80 -10.01 -4.28
N ALA A 528 12.82 -9.20 -4.52
CA ALA A 528 13.36 -8.27 -3.52
C ALA A 528 12.31 -7.26 -3.04
N GLU A 529 11.50 -6.71 -3.95
CA GLU A 529 10.42 -5.78 -3.63
C GLU A 529 9.31 -6.42 -2.77
N ILE A 530 8.87 -7.64 -3.13
CA ILE A 530 7.88 -8.41 -2.36
C ILE A 530 8.42 -8.76 -0.98
N SER A 531 9.68 -9.16 -0.90
CA SER A 531 10.36 -9.51 0.35
C SER A 531 10.56 -8.28 1.26
N GLY A 532 10.67 -7.09 0.67
CA GLY A 532 10.79 -5.83 1.41
C GLY A 532 9.55 -5.44 2.22
N CYS A 533 8.37 -6.01 1.93
CA CYS A 533 7.16 -5.75 2.69
C CYS A 533 7.21 -6.45 4.07
N HIS A 534 6.93 -5.71 5.14
CA HIS A 534 6.90 -6.24 6.53
C HIS A 534 5.62 -6.97 6.90
N LYS A 535 4.62 -6.99 6.01
CA LYS A 535 3.31 -7.62 6.26
C LYS A 535 2.67 -7.16 7.58
N CYS A 536 2.91 -5.90 7.95
CA CYS A 536 2.51 -5.32 9.24
C CYS A 536 0.98 -5.17 9.44
N GLY A 537 0.18 -5.34 8.38
CA GLY A 537 -1.28 -5.29 8.46
C GLY A 537 -1.91 -3.89 8.51
N LEU A 538 -1.14 -2.80 8.54
CA LEU A 538 -1.72 -1.44 8.53
C LEU A 538 -2.59 -1.19 7.30
N CYS A 539 -2.23 -1.77 6.16
CA CYS A 539 -3.03 -1.69 4.93
C CYS A 539 -4.36 -2.44 5.02
N ASP A 540 -4.45 -3.49 5.84
CA ASP A 540 -5.68 -4.27 6.05
C ASP A 540 -6.74 -3.42 6.75
N GLY A 541 -6.33 -2.63 7.77
CA GLY A 541 -7.21 -1.78 8.55
C GLY A 541 -7.87 -0.64 7.77
N VAL A 542 -7.26 -0.22 6.66
CA VAL A 542 -7.79 0.86 5.81
C VAL A 542 -8.39 0.37 4.50
N CYS A 543 -8.31 -0.93 4.22
CA CYS A 543 -8.87 -1.48 2.99
C CYS A 543 -10.40 -1.48 3.02
N PRO A 544 -11.07 -0.64 2.20
CA PRO A 544 -12.53 -0.58 2.22
C PRO A 544 -13.16 -1.87 1.66
N ALA A 545 -12.44 -2.63 0.83
CA ALA A 545 -12.87 -3.95 0.36
C ALA A 545 -12.57 -5.09 1.35
N ARG A 546 -12.04 -4.76 2.55
CA ARG A 546 -11.68 -5.73 3.62
C ARG A 546 -10.79 -6.87 3.11
N ILE A 547 -9.89 -6.56 2.19
CA ILE A 547 -8.91 -7.52 1.70
C ILE A 547 -7.83 -7.68 2.76
N PRO A 548 -7.50 -8.92 3.21
CA PRO A 548 -6.39 -9.16 4.12
C PRO A 548 -5.07 -9.08 3.34
N ILE A 549 -4.66 -7.85 2.99
CA ILE A 549 -3.53 -7.57 2.10
C ILE A 549 -2.24 -8.16 2.67
N SER A 550 -2.01 -8.05 3.99
CA SER A 550 -0.82 -8.59 4.64
C SER A 550 -0.73 -10.10 4.52
N SER A 551 -1.82 -10.82 4.78
CA SER A 551 -1.87 -12.29 4.63
C SER A 551 -1.71 -12.72 3.18
N MET A 552 -2.28 -11.95 2.24
CA MET A 552 -2.09 -12.19 0.81
C MET A 552 -0.62 -12.02 0.41
N LEU A 553 0.07 -10.99 0.90
CA LEU A 553 1.48 -10.75 0.61
C LEU A 553 2.40 -11.81 1.27
N ILE A 554 2.02 -12.38 2.41
CA ILE A 554 2.69 -13.55 2.99
C ILE A 554 2.59 -14.75 2.02
N LYS A 555 1.41 -15.04 1.52
CA LYS A 555 1.19 -16.13 0.55
C LYS A 555 1.92 -15.88 -0.78
N LEU A 556 1.95 -14.64 -1.25
CA LEU A 556 2.75 -14.28 -2.42
C LEU A 556 4.25 -14.50 -2.16
N SER A 557 4.73 -14.11 -0.98
CA SER A 557 6.13 -14.37 -0.59
C SER A 557 6.46 -15.86 -0.59
N SER A 558 5.56 -16.74 -0.12
CA SER A 558 5.77 -18.19 -0.13
C SER A 558 5.92 -18.80 -1.54
N MET A 559 5.37 -18.13 -2.56
CA MET A 559 5.51 -18.57 -3.96
C MET A 559 6.86 -18.19 -4.58
N VAL A 560 7.53 -17.16 -4.02
CA VAL A 560 8.76 -16.58 -4.58
C VAL A 560 9.91 -16.56 -3.57
N ALA A 561 9.70 -17.08 -2.35
CA ALA A 561 10.67 -17.02 -1.26
C ALA A 561 11.96 -17.77 -1.60
N ARG A 562 13.09 -17.13 -1.32
CA ARG A 562 14.38 -17.79 -1.18
C ARG A 562 14.56 -18.17 0.28
N LYS A 563 15.29 -19.25 0.54
CA LYS A 563 15.65 -19.68 1.90
C LYS A 563 16.31 -18.50 2.64
N THR A 564 15.72 -18.04 3.72
CA THR A 564 16.36 -17.09 4.62
C THR A 564 17.39 -17.83 5.47
N PRO A 565 18.56 -17.26 5.74
CA PRO A 565 19.50 -17.83 6.68
C PRO A 565 18.84 -17.99 8.05
N ASP A 566 19.12 -19.10 8.74
CA ASP A 566 18.67 -19.30 10.12
C ASP A 566 19.20 -18.16 11.02
N GLU A 567 18.30 -17.42 11.66
CA GLU A 567 18.70 -16.46 12.68
C GLU A 567 19.01 -17.22 13.96
N THR A 568 20.25 -17.11 14.42
CA THR A 568 20.64 -17.62 15.74
C THR A 568 19.90 -16.86 16.85
N VAL A 569 19.23 -17.61 17.69
CA VAL A 569 18.57 -17.07 18.89
C VAL A 569 19.61 -16.97 19.99
N THR A 570 19.93 -15.75 20.41
CA THR A 570 20.79 -15.55 21.58
C THR A 570 20.01 -15.98 22.83
N GLU A 571 20.57 -16.89 23.61
CA GLU A 571 19.97 -17.34 24.87
C GLU A 571 19.76 -16.16 25.82
N ILE A 572 18.57 -16.05 26.40
CA ILE A 572 18.23 -15.03 27.38
C ILE A 572 18.33 -15.66 28.78
N PRO A 573 19.36 -15.35 29.56
CA PRO A 573 19.49 -15.90 30.91
C PRO A 573 18.44 -15.28 31.85
N ILE A 574 17.78 -16.14 32.64
CA ILE A 574 16.79 -15.69 33.61
C ILE A 574 17.50 -15.58 34.97
N PRO A 575 17.42 -14.38 35.62
CA PRO A 575 18.09 -14.20 36.93
C PRO A 575 17.55 -15.12 38.01
N GLU A 576 18.45 -15.58 38.89
CA GLU A 576 18.17 -16.46 40.04
C GLU A 576 16.98 -16.01 40.89
N LYS A 577 16.82 -14.70 41.08
CA LYS A 577 15.75 -14.12 41.92
C LYS A 577 14.33 -14.42 41.43
N TYR A 578 14.15 -15.02 40.24
CA TYR A 578 12.85 -15.39 39.68
C TYR A 578 12.63 -16.91 39.66
N LYS A 579 13.56 -17.72 40.18
CA LYS A 579 13.40 -19.18 40.21
C LYS A 579 12.18 -19.62 41.01
N ASP A 580 11.74 -18.83 41.97
CA ASP A 580 10.56 -19.10 42.83
C ASP A 580 9.22 -19.09 42.06
N ILE A 581 9.17 -18.37 40.95
CA ILE A 581 7.95 -18.30 40.09
C ILE A 581 8.03 -19.22 38.89
N ILE A 582 9.16 -19.84 38.60
CA ILE A 582 9.34 -20.76 37.46
C ILE A 582 9.09 -22.19 37.93
N SER A 583 8.21 -22.90 37.24
CA SER A 583 7.85 -24.28 37.56
C SER A 583 7.59 -25.09 36.32
N ASP A 584 8.19 -26.28 36.22
CA ASP A 584 7.96 -27.19 35.10
C ASP A 584 6.55 -27.79 35.08
N ASP A 585 5.86 -27.77 36.21
CA ASP A 585 4.47 -28.26 36.38
C ASP A 585 3.42 -27.16 36.16
N ALA A 586 3.82 -25.94 35.76
CA ALA A 586 2.86 -24.86 35.57
C ALA A 586 2.01 -25.06 34.30
N GLU A 587 0.70 -24.85 34.44
CA GLU A 587 -0.27 -24.89 33.33
C GLU A 587 -0.20 -23.65 32.43
N ILE A 588 0.42 -22.57 32.94
CA ILE A 588 0.62 -21.29 32.25
C ILE A 588 2.06 -21.22 31.75
N GLY A 589 2.23 -21.06 30.46
CA GLY A 589 3.50 -20.79 29.83
C GLY A 589 3.69 -19.32 29.51
N VAL A 590 4.91 -18.82 29.56
CA VAL A 590 5.28 -17.50 28.98
C VAL A 590 6.32 -17.66 27.90
N TRP A 591 6.03 -17.15 26.73
CA TRP A 591 6.96 -17.07 25.62
C TRP A 591 7.66 -15.70 25.68
N LEU A 592 8.89 -15.70 26.14
CA LEU A 592 9.69 -14.47 26.23
C LEU A 592 10.11 -13.98 24.83
N GLY A 593 10.55 -14.90 23.96
CA GLY A 593 10.92 -14.61 22.59
C GLY A 593 12.25 -13.85 22.43
N LYS A 594 12.86 -13.97 21.28
CA LYS A 594 14.17 -13.37 20.96
C LYS A 594 14.23 -11.85 21.10
N TYR A 595 13.10 -11.17 20.96
CA TYR A 595 13.03 -9.70 20.99
C TYR A 595 13.21 -9.11 22.37
N LEU A 596 13.09 -9.87 23.44
CA LEU A 596 13.36 -9.42 24.80
C LEU A 596 14.86 -9.36 25.14
N ALA A 597 15.71 -10.05 24.38
CA ALA A 597 17.15 -9.85 24.47
C ALA A 597 17.57 -8.38 24.21
N GLU A 598 16.78 -7.70 23.36
CA GLU A 598 16.99 -6.27 23.06
C GLU A 598 16.28 -5.33 24.06
N ASN A 599 15.33 -5.84 24.82
CA ASN A 599 14.57 -5.07 25.82
C ASN A 599 14.42 -5.80 27.16
N PRO A 600 15.51 -5.92 27.92
CA PRO A 600 15.51 -6.62 29.21
C PRO A 600 14.60 -5.96 30.25
N SER A 601 14.37 -4.64 30.17
CA SER A 601 13.45 -3.97 31.09
C SER A 601 12.02 -4.51 30.97
N THR A 602 11.58 -4.84 29.77
CA THR A 602 10.27 -5.48 29.54
C THR A 602 10.25 -6.91 30.10
N MET A 603 11.33 -7.68 29.94
CA MET A 603 11.46 -9.01 30.52
C MET A 603 11.36 -8.96 32.03
N PHE A 604 12.15 -8.10 32.69
CA PHE A 604 12.11 -7.95 34.14
C PHE A 604 10.75 -7.49 34.65
N ALA A 605 10.15 -6.49 33.98
CA ALA A 605 8.80 -6.05 34.33
C ALA A 605 7.77 -7.20 34.23
N THR A 606 7.89 -8.06 33.22
CA THR A 606 7.03 -9.24 33.04
C THR A 606 7.18 -10.21 34.21
N LEU A 607 8.42 -10.57 34.56
CA LEU A 607 8.70 -11.52 35.65
C LEU A 607 8.28 -10.94 37.01
N GLU A 608 8.55 -9.67 37.29
CA GLU A 608 8.09 -8.99 38.52
C GLU A 608 6.57 -8.92 38.61
N MET A 609 5.88 -8.72 37.47
CA MET A 609 4.43 -8.74 37.46
C MET A 609 3.88 -10.13 37.81
N PHE A 610 4.44 -11.21 37.25
CA PHE A 610 4.06 -12.57 37.63
C PHE A 610 4.33 -12.87 39.12
N LYS A 611 5.46 -12.44 39.64
CA LYS A 611 5.79 -12.55 41.07
C LYS A 611 4.77 -11.80 41.95
N LYS A 612 4.42 -10.57 41.56
CA LYS A 612 3.40 -9.76 42.25
C LYS A 612 2.00 -10.38 42.22
N LEU A 613 1.65 -11.04 41.13
CA LEU A 613 0.35 -11.72 40.94
C LEU A 613 0.35 -13.13 41.57
N GLY A 614 1.48 -13.61 42.10
CA GLY A 614 1.60 -14.97 42.64
C GLY A 614 1.45 -16.08 41.57
N LEU A 615 1.72 -15.74 40.30
CA LEU A 615 1.59 -16.68 39.18
C LEU A 615 2.88 -17.49 39.04
N LYS A 616 2.74 -18.81 39.02
CA LYS A 616 3.81 -19.71 38.59
C LYS A 616 3.70 -19.94 37.09
N VAL A 617 4.82 -19.87 36.39
CA VAL A 617 4.88 -19.98 34.93
C VAL A 617 5.96 -20.94 34.47
N LYS A 618 5.75 -21.57 33.33
CA LYS A 618 6.77 -22.28 32.58
C LYS A 618 7.32 -21.33 31.54
N VAL A 619 8.65 -21.19 31.44
CA VAL A 619 9.27 -20.22 30.54
C VAL A 619 9.72 -20.88 29.26
N PHE A 620 9.36 -20.27 28.12
CA PHE A 620 9.73 -20.67 26.78
C PHE A 620 10.35 -19.51 26.01
N GLY A 621 10.98 -19.79 24.88
CA GLY A 621 11.47 -18.77 23.96
C GLY A 621 12.79 -18.12 24.38
N THR A 622 13.49 -18.61 25.40
CA THR A 622 14.81 -18.12 25.81
C THR A 622 15.91 -18.50 24.83
N SER A 623 15.77 -19.68 24.22
CA SER A 623 16.68 -20.25 23.20
C SER A 623 15.91 -20.81 21.98
N MET A 624 14.62 -20.52 21.89
CA MET A 624 13.73 -21.01 20.85
C MET A 624 13.19 -19.85 20.02
N ASP A 625 12.96 -20.07 18.73
CA ASP A 625 12.35 -19.10 17.80
C ASP A 625 10.93 -19.53 17.48
N SER A 626 9.96 -18.61 17.55
CA SER A 626 8.59 -18.86 17.15
C SER A 626 8.43 -19.14 15.66
N GLY A 627 9.38 -18.70 14.82
CA GLY A 627 9.30 -18.76 13.37
C GLY A 627 8.64 -17.53 12.73
N PHE A 628 8.56 -16.40 13.43
CA PHE A 628 7.95 -15.19 12.89
C PHE A 628 8.55 -14.76 11.55
N ASN A 629 9.87 -14.74 11.43
CA ASN A 629 10.52 -14.35 10.18
C ASN A 629 10.22 -15.32 9.04
N ASP A 630 10.15 -16.64 9.34
CA ASP A 630 9.79 -17.64 8.34
C ASP A 630 8.34 -17.47 7.90
N TYR A 631 7.44 -17.20 8.86
CA TYR A 631 6.04 -16.95 8.55
C TYR A 631 5.86 -15.75 7.62
N ILE A 632 6.40 -14.58 7.97
CA ILE A 632 6.21 -13.36 7.16
C ILE A 632 6.99 -13.39 5.83
N SER A 633 8.06 -14.16 5.75
CA SER A 633 8.83 -14.37 4.51
C SER A 633 8.23 -15.44 3.61
N GLY A 634 7.28 -16.24 4.11
CA GLY A 634 6.66 -17.33 3.38
C GLY A 634 7.51 -18.61 3.33
N ASN A 635 8.51 -18.77 4.20
CA ASN A 635 9.35 -19.98 4.31
C ASN A 635 8.59 -21.09 5.05
N GLY A 636 7.57 -21.64 4.40
CA GLY A 636 6.67 -22.59 5.02
C GLY A 636 7.32 -23.89 5.53
N ASN A 637 8.37 -24.38 4.88
CA ASN A 637 9.07 -25.60 5.32
C ASN A 637 9.81 -25.37 6.63
N GLU A 638 10.57 -24.28 6.74
CA GLU A 638 11.29 -23.90 7.95
C GLU A 638 10.31 -23.63 9.10
N LEU A 639 9.19 -22.97 8.80
CA LEU A 639 8.14 -22.75 9.80
C LEU A 639 7.52 -24.06 10.28
N ILE A 640 7.26 -25.03 9.39
CA ILE A 640 6.74 -26.36 9.74
C ILE A 640 7.69 -27.10 10.68
N GLU A 641 8.99 -27.07 10.42
CA GLU A 641 9.97 -27.69 11.32
C GLU A 641 10.01 -27.02 12.70
N LYS A 642 9.91 -25.68 12.76
CA LYS A 642 9.80 -24.96 14.02
C LYS A 642 8.49 -25.24 14.77
N ILE A 643 7.36 -25.35 14.04
CA ILE A 643 6.07 -25.76 14.64
C ILE A 643 6.20 -27.13 15.30
N LYS A 644 6.78 -28.13 14.62
CA LYS A 644 6.98 -29.46 15.21
C LYS A 644 7.82 -29.40 16.46
N LYS A 645 9.02 -28.81 16.35
CA LYS A 645 9.96 -28.68 17.48
C LYS A 645 9.35 -27.95 18.67
N ASN A 646 8.72 -26.80 18.45
CA ASN A 646 8.15 -26.00 19.52
C ASN A 646 6.94 -26.70 20.16
N SER A 647 6.07 -27.36 19.37
CA SER A 647 4.89 -28.05 19.89
C SER A 647 5.24 -29.27 20.74
N GLU A 648 6.39 -29.92 20.55
CA GLU A 648 6.89 -30.98 21.39
C GLU A 648 7.29 -30.49 22.79
N HIS A 649 7.70 -29.23 22.92
CA HIS A 649 8.19 -28.64 24.15
C HIS A 649 7.13 -27.84 24.89
N ILE A 650 6.17 -27.25 24.16
CA ILE A 650 5.11 -26.41 24.76
C ILE A 650 3.97 -27.29 25.25
N ASN A 651 4.01 -27.67 26.52
CA ASN A 651 3.04 -28.51 27.20
C ASN A 651 2.30 -27.71 28.29
N VAL A 652 1.54 -26.70 27.92
CA VAL A 652 0.76 -25.81 28.80
C VAL A 652 -0.67 -25.68 28.30
N VAL A 653 -1.57 -25.15 29.11
CA VAL A 653 -2.96 -24.85 28.72
C VAL A 653 -3.05 -23.45 28.12
N GLU A 654 -2.35 -22.47 28.74
CA GLU A 654 -2.30 -21.07 28.28
C GLU A 654 -0.85 -20.69 27.99
N LEU A 655 -0.58 -20.14 26.80
CA LEU A 655 0.70 -19.57 26.41
C LEU A 655 0.59 -18.05 26.32
N ILE A 656 1.26 -17.35 27.23
CA ILE A 656 1.34 -15.89 27.24
C ILE A 656 2.49 -15.45 26.34
N THR A 657 2.22 -14.61 25.35
CA THR A 657 3.25 -14.02 24.47
C THR A 657 3.55 -12.59 24.87
N VAL A 658 4.82 -12.21 24.92
CA VAL A 658 5.27 -10.87 25.31
C VAL A 658 5.36 -9.94 24.10
N SER A 659 5.66 -10.46 22.91
CA SER A 659 5.73 -9.68 21.69
C SER A 659 4.52 -9.89 20.77
N PRO A 660 4.06 -8.84 20.07
CA PRO A 660 3.01 -8.96 19.06
C PRO A 660 3.40 -9.87 17.88
N GLU A 661 4.68 -9.93 17.55
CA GLU A 661 5.27 -10.76 16.50
C GLU A 661 5.05 -12.25 16.81
N ASP A 662 5.38 -12.66 18.02
CA ASP A 662 5.19 -14.06 18.47
C ASP A 662 3.70 -14.38 18.56
N TYR A 663 2.89 -13.46 19.09
CA TYR A 663 1.44 -13.62 19.13
C TYR A 663 0.86 -13.92 17.74
N LYS A 664 1.22 -13.11 16.74
CA LYS A 664 0.77 -13.31 15.35
C LYS A 664 1.20 -14.68 14.81
N THR A 665 2.45 -15.07 15.09
CA THR A 665 2.98 -16.35 14.60
C THR A 665 2.20 -17.54 15.16
N PHE A 666 1.98 -17.56 16.48
CA PHE A 666 1.24 -18.66 17.13
C PHE A 666 -0.25 -18.66 16.77
N THR A 667 -0.89 -17.51 16.57
CA THR A 667 -2.33 -17.43 16.29
C THR A 667 -2.67 -17.59 14.82
N GLU A 668 -1.84 -17.08 13.90
CA GLU A 668 -2.07 -17.14 12.45
C GLU A 668 -1.16 -18.17 11.78
N GLY A 669 0.15 -18.06 11.97
CA GLY A 669 1.13 -18.92 11.31
C GLY A 669 0.97 -20.39 11.67
N TYR A 670 0.87 -20.71 12.96
CA TYR A 670 0.70 -22.09 13.41
C TYR A 670 -0.65 -22.66 12.99
N GLN A 671 -1.73 -21.89 13.06
CA GLN A 671 -3.05 -22.36 12.58
C GLN A 671 -3.08 -22.62 11.08
N GLU A 672 -2.42 -21.76 10.28
CA GLU A 672 -2.38 -21.93 8.84
C GLU A 672 -1.59 -23.19 8.43
N TYR A 673 -0.46 -23.45 9.09
CA TYR A 673 0.46 -24.55 8.76
C TYR A 673 0.25 -25.82 9.60
N SER A 674 -0.67 -25.83 10.59
CA SER A 674 -0.95 -26.98 11.43
C SER A 674 -1.30 -28.24 10.65
N ARG A 675 -2.12 -28.10 9.60
CA ARG A 675 -2.53 -29.22 8.73
C ARG A 675 -1.35 -29.81 7.96
N LEU A 676 -0.37 -28.98 7.61
CA LEU A 676 0.81 -29.41 6.85
C LEU A 676 1.90 -30.01 7.75
N SER A 677 2.00 -29.49 8.98
CA SER A 677 2.95 -30.02 9.99
C SER A 677 2.50 -31.35 10.57
N GLY A 678 1.21 -31.68 10.51
CA GLY A 678 0.61 -32.80 11.21
C GLY A 678 0.49 -32.61 12.73
N VAL A 679 0.72 -31.39 13.22
CA VAL A 679 0.69 -31.04 14.65
C VAL A 679 -0.51 -30.13 14.91
N ASN A 680 -1.31 -30.47 15.93
CA ASN A 680 -2.38 -29.60 16.41
C ASN A 680 -1.88 -28.80 17.62
N GLN A 681 -2.10 -27.50 17.60
CA GLN A 681 -1.86 -26.65 18.75
C GLN A 681 -2.86 -26.96 19.86
N THR A 682 -2.36 -27.27 21.05
CA THR A 682 -3.17 -27.70 22.21
C THR A 682 -3.35 -26.64 23.29
N PHE A 683 -2.75 -25.45 23.10
CA PHE A 683 -2.75 -24.35 24.04
C PHE A 683 -3.44 -23.10 23.48
N GLU A 684 -4.04 -22.33 24.38
CA GLU A 684 -4.57 -21.00 24.03
C GLU A 684 -3.43 -19.97 24.07
N VAL A 685 -3.40 -19.05 23.09
CA VAL A 685 -2.38 -17.98 23.01
C VAL A 685 -2.99 -16.66 23.45
N VAL A 686 -2.39 -16.02 24.44
CA VAL A 686 -2.88 -14.77 25.04
C VAL A 686 -1.79 -13.72 25.05
N PRO A 687 -2.03 -12.47 24.58
CA PRO A 687 -1.06 -11.38 24.73
C PRO A 687 -0.87 -11.03 26.22
N LEU A 688 0.38 -10.79 26.62
CA LEU A 688 0.73 -10.43 28.00
C LEU A 688 -0.10 -9.26 28.53
N ASP A 689 -0.16 -8.17 27.78
CA ASP A 689 -0.86 -6.95 28.19
C ASP A 689 -2.34 -7.19 28.48
N LEU A 690 -2.99 -8.00 27.65
CA LEU A 690 -4.39 -8.35 27.84
C LEU A 690 -4.59 -9.27 29.06
N ARG A 691 -3.67 -10.21 29.26
CA ARG A 691 -3.68 -11.12 30.40
C ARG A 691 -3.53 -10.37 31.74
N LEU A 692 -2.60 -9.41 31.77
CA LEU A 692 -2.37 -8.56 32.95
C LEU A 692 -3.60 -7.69 33.24
N LEU A 693 -4.14 -7.00 32.26
CA LEU A 693 -5.31 -6.12 32.41
C LEU A 693 -6.57 -6.89 32.90
N LYS A 694 -6.69 -8.17 32.55
CA LYS A 694 -7.76 -9.04 33.05
C LYS A 694 -7.59 -9.40 34.54
N SER A 695 -6.35 -9.58 34.99
CA SER A 695 -6.04 -10.11 36.34
C SER A 695 -5.82 -9.02 37.37
N MET A 696 -5.53 -7.79 36.95
CA MET A 696 -5.14 -6.71 37.84
C MET A 696 -6.31 -5.81 38.22
N GLN A 697 -6.42 -5.51 39.52
CA GLN A 697 -7.20 -4.39 40.02
C GLN A 697 -6.29 -3.16 40.03
N ILE A 698 -6.41 -2.33 39.02
CA ILE A 698 -5.68 -1.09 38.86
C ILE A 698 -6.65 0.00 38.41
N GLU A 699 -6.51 1.19 38.96
CA GLU A 699 -7.27 2.37 38.56
C GLU A 699 -6.30 3.50 38.30
N GLY A 700 -6.63 4.36 37.34
CA GLY A 700 -5.81 5.50 36.99
C GLY A 700 -6.62 6.58 36.26
N ASN A 701 -6.15 7.80 36.36
CA ASN A 701 -6.77 8.97 35.69
C ASN A 701 -5.82 9.68 34.73
N GLU A 702 -4.65 9.07 34.50
CA GLU A 702 -3.61 9.67 33.65
C GLU A 702 -3.96 9.59 32.17
N GLU A 703 -3.40 10.53 31.43
CA GLU A 703 -3.43 10.52 29.95
C GLU A 703 -2.31 9.63 29.41
N LEU A 704 -2.68 8.65 28.59
CA LEU A 704 -1.76 7.71 27.97
C LEU A 704 -1.81 7.85 26.46
N ASN A 705 -0.67 8.10 25.82
CA ASN A 705 -0.50 7.97 24.39
C ASN A 705 -0.10 6.52 24.09
N LEU A 706 -1.07 5.65 23.81
CA LEU A 706 -0.85 4.24 23.57
C LEU A 706 -0.53 3.99 22.10
N HIS A 707 0.75 3.72 21.83
CA HIS A 707 1.22 3.32 20.51
C HIS A 707 0.81 1.88 20.22
N VAL A 708 -0.08 1.74 19.25
CA VAL A 708 -0.55 0.45 18.72
C VAL A 708 0.34 0.08 17.55
N ALA A 709 1.22 -0.88 17.78
CA ALA A 709 2.17 -1.33 16.78
C ALA A 709 1.56 -2.35 15.81
N CYS A 710 2.15 -2.47 14.65
CA CYS A 710 1.83 -3.29 13.49
C CYS A 710 1.04 -4.58 13.78
N PHE A 711 1.61 -5.49 14.56
CA PHE A 711 1.04 -6.83 14.78
C PHE A 711 0.12 -6.91 16.01
N SER A 712 -0.02 -5.83 16.78
CA SER A 712 -0.93 -5.75 17.93
C SER A 712 -2.36 -5.30 17.57
N ASN A 713 -2.62 -4.90 16.32
CA ASN A 713 -3.93 -4.38 15.89
C ASN A 713 -5.10 -5.35 16.18
N THR A 714 -4.86 -6.65 16.15
CA THR A 714 -5.89 -7.67 16.37
C THR A 714 -6.49 -7.66 17.78
N TYR A 715 -5.74 -7.20 18.79
CA TYR A 715 -6.16 -7.17 20.19
C TYR A 715 -6.08 -5.78 20.86
N ALA A 716 -5.55 -4.79 20.14
CA ALA A 716 -5.33 -3.45 20.69
C ALA A 716 -6.62 -2.75 21.12
N ASP A 717 -7.71 -2.93 20.40
CA ASP A 717 -9.00 -2.29 20.72
C ASP A 717 -9.56 -2.81 22.05
N GLU A 718 -9.37 -4.10 22.36
CA GLU A 718 -9.75 -4.67 23.66
C GLU A 718 -8.87 -4.10 24.80
N ILE A 719 -7.57 -3.89 24.57
CA ILE A 719 -6.67 -3.23 25.53
C ILE A 719 -7.12 -1.79 25.78
N LEU A 720 -7.41 -1.02 24.71
CA LEU A 720 -7.91 0.35 24.82
C LEU A 720 -9.20 0.42 25.65
N LYS A 721 -10.13 -0.50 25.39
CA LYS A 721 -11.39 -0.60 26.12
C LYS A 721 -11.11 -0.84 27.62
N ARG A 722 -10.29 -1.85 27.97
CA ARG A 722 -9.99 -2.20 29.36
C ARG A 722 -9.26 -1.10 30.10
N LEU A 723 -8.33 -0.40 29.47
CA LEU A 723 -7.66 0.74 30.10
C LEU A 723 -8.66 1.87 30.39
N ARG A 724 -9.59 2.15 29.50
CA ARG A 724 -10.65 3.16 29.73
C ARG A 724 -11.61 2.74 30.83
N GLU A 725 -12.00 1.46 30.89
CA GLU A 725 -12.82 0.89 31.99
C GLU A 725 -12.12 1.04 33.36
N LYS A 726 -10.79 1.06 33.37
CA LYS A 726 -9.95 1.28 34.56
C LYS A 726 -9.66 2.77 34.85
N GLY A 727 -10.33 3.68 34.15
CA GLY A 727 -10.29 5.13 34.38
C GLY A 727 -9.21 5.90 33.61
N PHE A 728 -8.31 5.23 32.87
CA PHE A 728 -7.27 5.91 32.09
C PHE A 728 -7.84 6.66 30.90
N LYS A 729 -7.32 7.87 30.64
CA LYS A 729 -7.62 8.66 29.44
C LYS A 729 -6.68 8.24 28.31
N VAL A 730 -7.09 7.27 27.48
CA VAL A 730 -6.21 6.67 26.48
C VAL A 730 -6.44 7.25 25.11
N ARG A 731 -5.38 7.84 24.54
CA ARG A 731 -5.29 8.25 23.14
C ARG A 731 -4.60 7.15 22.35
N LYS A 732 -5.27 6.62 21.31
CA LYS A 732 -4.66 5.66 20.38
C LYS A 732 -3.66 6.40 19.49
N VAL A 733 -2.42 5.95 19.47
CA VAL A 733 -1.35 6.44 18.59
C VAL A 733 -1.10 5.39 17.53
N GLU A 734 -1.51 5.69 16.31
CA GLU A 734 -1.29 4.81 15.16
C GLU A 734 -0.07 5.27 14.36
N GLY A 735 0.71 4.32 13.90
CA GLY A 735 1.89 4.56 13.09
C GLY A 735 2.93 3.46 13.24
N CYS A 736 3.94 3.48 12.41
CA CYS A 736 5.04 2.53 12.49
C CYS A 736 6.20 3.16 13.27
N SER A 737 6.75 2.45 14.25
CA SER A 737 7.97 2.85 14.95
C SER A 737 9.24 2.75 14.09
N GLY A 738 9.18 2.00 12.98
CA GLY A 738 10.31 1.71 12.12
C GLY A 738 11.21 0.57 12.63
N ALA A 739 10.94 -0.03 13.78
CA ALA A 739 11.82 -1.03 14.39
C ALA A 739 12.11 -2.24 13.48
N THR A 740 11.08 -2.77 12.81
CA THR A 740 11.22 -3.89 11.86
C THR A 740 11.64 -3.45 10.45
N LEU A 741 11.53 -2.15 10.14
CA LEU A 741 11.88 -1.58 8.84
C LEU A 741 13.37 -1.29 8.68
N GLU A 742 14.12 -1.21 9.77
CA GLU A 742 15.51 -0.78 9.77
C GLU A 742 16.39 -1.62 8.83
N LYS A 743 16.12 -2.91 8.71
CA LYS A 743 16.80 -3.82 7.78
C LYS A 743 16.66 -3.39 6.31
N ASN A 744 15.53 -2.77 5.94
CA ASN A 744 15.23 -2.44 4.54
C ASN A 744 15.51 -0.97 4.20
N VAL A 745 15.36 -0.06 5.16
CA VAL A 745 15.44 1.38 4.93
C VAL A 745 16.50 2.09 5.77
N GLY A 746 17.23 1.34 6.59
CA GLY A 746 18.34 1.83 7.43
C GLY A 746 17.90 2.98 8.34
N LYS A 747 18.78 3.96 8.52
CA LYS A 747 18.53 5.13 9.40
C LYS A 747 17.30 5.97 9.05
N ARG A 748 16.67 5.80 7.88
CA ARG A 748 15.40 6.47 7.54
C ARG A 748 14.26 6.03 8.48
N ALA A 749 14.35 4.84 9.06
CA ALA A 749 13.40 4.37 10.07
C ALA A 749 13.39 5.26 11.33
N ASP A 750 14.51 5.91 11.67
CA ASP A 750 14.62 6.84 12.80
C ASP A 750 13.68 8.03 12.68
N MET A 751 13.47 8.51 11.43
CA MET A 751 12.59 9.64 11.16
C MET A 751 11.14 9.35 11.58
N MET A 752 10.68 8.10 11.42
CA MET A 752 9.32 7.70 11.80
C MET A 752 9.14 7.70 13.30
N ALA A 753 10.08 7.11 14.03
CA ALA A 753 10.05 7.08 15.48
C ALA A 753 10.12 8.50 16.08
N LYS A 754 11.02 9.36 15.54
CA LYS A 754 11.13 10.76 15.96
C LYS A 754 9.84 11.54 15.73
N ALA A 755 9.24 11.41 14.54
CA ALA A 755 7.99 12.11 14.20
C ALA A 755 6.84 11.75 15.14
N LEU A 756 6.74 10.48 15.57
CA LEU A 756 5.76 10.07 16.57
C LEU A 756 6.06 10.69 17.95
N GLY A 757 7.33 10.70 18.36
CA GLY A 757 7.75 11.32 19.62
C GLY A 757 7.51 12.84 19.65
N GLU A 758 7.84 13.54 18.58
CA GLU A 758 7.61 14.99 18.44
C GLU A 758 6.12 15.32 18.50
N ARG A 759 5.28 14.48 17.90
CA ARG A 759 3.83 14.71 17.86
C ARG A 759 3.12 14.38 19.16
N TYR A 760 3.54 13.34 19.86
CA TYR A 760 2.78 12.80 21.01
C TYR A 760 3.55 12.83 22.34
N GLY A 761 4.85 13.15 22.34
CA GLY A 761 5.68 13.16 23.55
C GLY A 761 5.96 11.75 24.10
N THR A 762 5.66 11.54 25.36
CA THR A 762 5.86 10.22 26.00
C THR A 762 4.88 9.18 25.46
N LEU A 763 5.40 8.03 25.07
CA LEU A 763 4.64 6.94 24.48
C LEU A 763 4.62 5.70 25.40
N VAL A 764 3.46 5.05 25.49
CA VAL A 764 3.32 3.68 25.98
C VAL A 764 3.07 2.79 24.77
N THR A 765 3.81 1.69 24.62
CA THR A 765 3.67 0.83 23.42
C THR A 765 3.37 -0.62 23.79
N LEU A 766 2.66 -1.32 22.89
CA LEU A 766 2.38 -2.75 23.03
C LEU A 766 3.51 -3.65 22.48
N CYS A 767 4.57 -3.08 21.93
CA CYS A 767 5.65 -3.83 21.30
C CYS A 767 7.01 -3.52 21.94
N PRO A 768 7.74 -4.55 22.45
CA PRO A 768 9.08 -4.38 23.01
C PRO A 768 10.09 -3.76 22.03
N LEU A 769 10.07 -4.18 20.76
CA LEU A 769 10.94 -3.62 19.72
C LEU A 769 10.66 -2.14 19.45
N ALA A 770 9.38 -1.76 19.45
CA ALA A 770 9.01 -0.36 19.29
C ALA A 770 9.51 0.51 20.43
N ALA A 771 9.46 0.01 21.69
CA ALA A 771 10.01 0.72 22.84
C ALA A 771 11.52 0.97 22.70
N VAL A 772 12.26 -0.05 22.27
CA VAL A 772 13.71 0.07 22.00
C VAL A 772 13.96 1.11 20.91
N LYS A 773 13.21 1.05 19.80
CA LYS A 773 13.39 1.97 18.68
C LYS A 773 13.11 3.42 19.08
N PHE A 774 12.04 3.68 19.81
CA PHE A 774 11.73 5.01 20.33
C PHE A 774 12.84 5.55 21.24
N ARG A 775 13.32 4.74 22.19
CA ARG A 775 14.40 5.11 23.10
C ARG A 775 15.71 5.38 22.35
N SER A 776 16.04 4.59 21.32
CA SER A 776 17.27 4.77 20.53
C SER A 776 17.35 6.09 19.79
N VAL A 777 16.22 6.74 19.53
CA VAL A 777 16.13 8.06 18.87
C VAL A 777 15.80 9.20 19.84
N GLY A 778 15.84 8.92 21.16
CA GLY A 778 15.63 9.93 22.21
C GLY A 778 14.16 10.18 22.57
N VAL A 779 13.22 9.36 22.10
CA VAL A 779 11.80 9.45 22.47
C VAL A 779 11.58 8.70 23.77
N ASN A 780 10.94 9.35 24.75
CA ASN A 780 10.58 8.68 26.00
C ASN A 780 9.46 7.65 25.75
N ALA A 781 9.78 6.37 25.90
CA ALA A 781 8.83 5.30 25.64
C ALA A 781 8.98 4.14 26.62
N LYS A 782 7.86 3.51 26.99
CA LYS A 782 7.77 2.32 27.84
C LYS A 782 6.83 1.31 27.17
N THR A 783 7.05 0.02 27.44
CA THR A 783 6.01 -0.95 27.13
C THR A 783 4.86 -0.84 28.12
N LEU A 784 3.67 -1.35 27.73
CA LEU A 784 2.52 -1.31 28.64
C LEU A 784 2.79 -2.10 29.92
N VAL A 785 3.47 -3.24 29.85
CA VAL A 785 3.83 -4.01 31.05
C VAL A 785 4.80 -3.25 31.96
N GLU A 786 5.77 -2.49 31.42
CA GLU A 786 6.66 -1.61 32.21
C GLU A 786 5.85 -0.53 32.92
N PHE A 787 4.91 0.10 32.22
CA PHE A 787 4.03 1.09 32.82
C PHE A 787 3.15 0.49 33.94
N LEU A 788 2.55 -0.65 33.69
CA LEU A 788 1.71 -1.34 34.70
C LEU A 788 2.53 -1.78 35.92
N ALA A 789 3.74 -2.28 35.72
CA ALA A 789 4.64 -2.68 36.81
C ALA A 789 5.01 -1.49 37.69
N GLU A 790 5.32 -0.34 37.13
CA GLU A 790 5.57 0.89 37.91
C GLU A 790 4.35 1.28 38.74
N LYS A 791 3.14 1.21 38.16
CA LYS A 791 1.89 1.56 38.85
C LYS A 791 1.61 0.72 40.10
N VAL A 792 1.94 -0.55 40.06
CA VAL A 792 1.72 -1.45 41.20
C VAL A 792 2.95 -1.56 42.13
N GLY A 793 3.96 -0.75 41.96
CA GLY A 793 5.20 -0.78 42.76
C GLY A 793 6.07 -2.01 42.51
N ALA A 794 5.89 -2.68 41.37
CA ALA A 794 6.71 -3.77 40.88
C ALA A 794 7.70 -3.29 39.79
N GLY A 795 7.83 -1.97 39.62
CA GLY A 795 8.72 -1.39 38.61
C GLY A 795 10.19 -1.67 38.97
N VAL A 796 10.90 -2.25 38.02
CA VAL A 796 12.35 -2.43 38.12
C VAL A 796 13.00 -1.19 37.51
N LYS A 797 13.72 -0.41 38.35
CA LYS A 797 14.68 0.55 37.81
C LYS A 797 15.85 -0.25 37.21
N VAL A 798 15.69 -0.71 36.00
CA VAL A 798 16.85 -1.09 35.20
C VAL A 798 17.50 0.24 34.84
N GLU A 799 18.54 0.64 35.52
CA GLU A 799 19.49 1.60 34.96
C GLU A 799 19.97 0.94 33.67
N GLN A 800 19.30 1.23 32.57
CA GLN A 800 19.88 0.96 31.28
C GLN A 800 21.12 1.85 31.19
N LYS A 801 22.25 1.34 31.59
CA LYS A 801 23.51 1.76 31.01
C LYS A 801 23.40 1.40 29.52
N ILE A 802 22.72 2.27 28.75
CA ILE A 802 22.91 2.30 27.30
C ILE A 802 24.41 2.61 27.16
N VAL A 803 25.20 1.57 27.03
CA VAL A 803 26.62 1.73 26.71
C VAL A 803 26.63 2.25 25.29
N LYS A 804 26.66 3.59 25.16
CA LYS A 804 26.86 4.22 23.86
C LYS A 804 28.19 3.71 23.34
N ILE A 805 28.17 2.84 22.34
CA ILE A 805 29.39 2.28 21.77
C ILE A 805 30.18 3.45 21.20
N PRO A 806 31.41 3.69 21.66
CA PRO A 806 32.20 4.81 21.19
C PRO A 806 32.45 4.71 19.69
N ASP A 807 32.47 5.82 18.98
CA ASP A 807 32.79 5.85 17.56
C ASP A 807 34.17 5.27 17.25
N ALA A 808 35.11 5.34 18.23
CA ALA A 808 36.40 4.68 18.13
C ALA A 808 36.26 3.14 18.03
N ASP A 809 35.38 2.52 18.83
CA ASP A 809 35.15 1.08 18.81
C ASP A 809 34.44 0.68 17.48
N LYS A 810 33.49 1.49 17.01
CA LYS A 810 32.83 1.29 15.69
C LYS A 810 33.85 1.32 14.56
N ASN A 811 34.73 2.33 14.56
CA ASN A 811 35.76 2.45 13.54
C ASN A 811 36.77 1.30 13.63
N ALA A 812 37.09 0.83 14.82
CA ALA A 812 37.98 -0.32 15.00
C ALA A 812 37.33 -1.61 14.43
N ILE A 813 36.04 -1.84 14.64
CA ILE A 813 35.32 -2.98 14.06
C ILE A 813 35.30 -2.87 12.53
N ILE A 814 35.01 -1.69 11.97
CA ILE A 814 35.06 -1.42 10.52
C ILE A 814 36.45 -1.76 9.96
N ASN A 815 37.52 -1.26 10.60
CA ASN A 815 38.89 -1.49 10.16
C ASN A 815 39.23 -2.97 10.15
N VAL A 816 38.91 -3.71 11.22
CA VAL A 816 39.15 -5.15 11.29
C VAL A 816 38.38 -5.89 10.18
N LEU A 817 37.12 -5.52 9.94
CA LEU A 817 36.31 -6.12 8.87
C LEU A 817 36.93 -5.87 7.49
N VAL A 818 37.18 -4.60 7.17
CA VAL A 818 37.73 -4.20 5.85
C VAL A 818 39.11 -4.82 5.62
N GLN A 819 39.94 -4.78 6.63
CA GLN A 819 41.29 -5.38 6.55
C GLN A 819 41.22 -6.89 6.34
N SER A 820 40.45 -7.62 7.18
CA SER A 820 40.34 -9.08 7.11
C SER A 820 39.76 -9.56 5.77
N LEU A 821 38.71 -8.89 5.25
CA LEU A 821 38.16 -9.19 3.93
C LEU A 821 39.15 -8.90 2.81
N THR A 822 39.84 -7.76 2.87
CA THR A 822 40.83 -7.37 1.86
C THR A 822 41.99 -8.38 1.82
N GLU A 823 42.54 -8.75 2.97
CA GLU A 823 43.61 -9.72 3.08
C GLU A 823 43.19 -11.11 2.56
N SER A 824 41.99 -11.57 2.94
CA SER A 824 41.49 -12.86 2.51
C SER A 824 41.21 -12.93 1.00
N LEU A 825 40.67 -11.88 0.41
CA LEU A 825 40.46 -11.80 -1.04
C LEU A 825 41.77 -11.62 -1.82
N LYS A 826 42.76 -10.86 -1.30
CA LYS A 826 44.08 -10.72 -1.92
C LYS A 826 44.86 -12.05 -1.95
N LYS A 827 44.75 -12.88 -0.94
CA LYS A 827 45.32 -14.23 -0.98
C LYS A 827 44.81 -15.04 -2.16
N ARG A 828 43.62 -14.77 -2.63
CA ARG A 828 42.94 -15.45 -3.75
C ARG A 828 43.05 -14.71 -5.08
N ALA A 829 43.77 -13.57 -5.11
CA ALA A 829 43.89 -12.71 -6.30
C ALA A 829 44.44 -13.44 -7.55
N SER A 830 45.38 -14.43 -7.37
CA SER A 830 45.87 -15.21 -8.50
C SER A 830 44.77 -16.08 -9.10
N VAL A 831 43.98 -16.77 -8.27
CA VAL A 831 42.85 -17.59 -8.73
C VAL A 831 41.80 -16.74 -9.44
N ILE A 832 41.51 -15.56 -8.91
CA ILE A 832 40.59 -14.59 -9.53
C ILE A 832 41.17 -14.11 -10.87
N ALA A 833 42.45 -13.77 -10.96
CA ALA A 833 43.10 -13.31 -12.17
C ALA A 833 43.11 -14.41 -13.27
N ASP A 834 43.48 -15.65 -12.91
CA ASP A 834 43.41 -16.76 -13.82
C ASP A 834 42.02 -17.01 -14.35
N THR A 835 41.02 -16.92 -13.48
CA THR A 835 39.62 -17.08 -13.87
C THR A 835 39.17 -15.99 -14.86
N VAL A 836 39.48 -14.73 -14.57
CA VAL A 836 39.08 -13.57 -15.39
C VAL A 836 39.79 -13.60 -16.75
N SER A 837 41.04 -14.03 -16.83
CA SER A 837 41.82 -14.11 -18.08
C SER A 837 41.34 -15.18 -19.08
N PHE A 838 40.63 -16.19 -18.64
CA PHE A 838 40.12 -17.28 -19.48
C PHE A 838 38.69 -17.07 -20.03
N MET A 839 37.96 -16.01 -19.60
CA MET A 839 36.56 -15.86 -19.93
C MET A 839 36.32 -14.80 -21.01
N SER A 840 35.62 -15.21 -22.06
CA SER A 840 35.18 -14.36 -23.18
C SER A 840 33.69 -14.00 -23.14
N SER A 841 32.98 -14.30 -22.06
CA SER A 841 31.51 -14.20 -21.95
C SER A 841 31.02 -13.53 -20.65
N GLY A 842 29.90 -12.90 -20.71
CA GLY A 842 29.20 -11.92 -19.83
C GLY A 842 29.26 -12.05 -18.29
N MET A 843 28.84 -11.00 -17.61
CA MET A 843 28.89 -10.78 -16.15
C MET A 843 28.29 -11.92 -15.28
N ASP A 844 27.26 -12.60 -15.75
CA ASP A 844 26.61 -13.70 -15.01
C ASP A 844 27.50 -14.95 -14.85
N GLU A 845 28.39 -15.23 -15.80
CA GLU A 845 29.36 -16.32 -15.68
C GLU A 845 30.50 -15.96 -14.73
N TYR A 846 30.98 -14.73 -14.77
CA TYR A 846 31.98 -14.23 -13.78
C TYR A 846 31.42 -14.38 -12.36
N LYS A 847 30.18 -13.98 -12.15
CA LYS A 847 29.51 -14.06 -10.84
C LYS A 847 29.49 -15.47 -10.30
N LYS A 848 29.10 -16.48 -11.12
CA LYS A 848 29.02 -17.88 -10.68
C LYS A 848 30.36 -18.49 -10.26
N ILE A 849 31.45 -18.06 -10.91
CA ILE A 849 32.78 -18.61 -10.64
C ILE A 849 33.44 -17.86 -9.46
N ILE A 850 33.21 -16.57 -9.32
CA ILE A 850 33.82 -15.76 -8.25
C ILE A 850 33.05 -15.90 -6.92
N GLU A 851 31.77 -16.24 -6.96
CA GLU A 851 30.93 -16.40 -5.77
C GLU A 851 31.48 -17.37 -4.70
N PRO A 852 31.99 -18.58 -5.03
CA PRO A 852 32.60 -19.45 -4.04
C PRO A 852 33.84 -18.83 -3.39
N ILE A 853 34.66 -18.13 -4.18
CA ILE A 853 35.89 -17.47 -3.71
C ILE A 853 35.57 -16.36 -2.71
N VAL A 854 34.55 -15.55 -3.01
CA VAL A 854 34.07 -14.49 -2.11
C VAL A 854 33.47 -15.10 -0.83
N THR A 855 32.74 -16.21 -0.95
CA THR A 855 32.15 -16.91 0.17
C THR A 855 33.21 -17.43 1.14
N GLU A 856 34.28 -18.11 0.62
CA GLU A 856 35.37 -18.57 1.43
C GLU A 856 36.16 -17.42 2.10
N ALA A 857 36.34 -16.31 1.40
CA ALA A 857 37.01 -15.14 1.95
C ALA A 857 36.24 -14.53 3.13
N ILE A 858 34.92 -14.51 3.06
CA ILE A 858 34.03 -14.07 4.15
C ILE A 858 34.14 -15.02 5.34
N ASP A 859 34.08 -16.33 5.09
CA ASP A 859 34.19 -17.34 6.15
C ASP A 859 35.55 -17.27 6.87
N GLU A 860 36.64 -16.99 6.13
CA GLU A 860 38.00 -16.78 6.70
C GLU A 860 38.10 -15.46 7.52
N ALA A 861 37.46 -14.39 7.09
CA ALA A 861 37.48 -13.09 7.79
C ALA A 861 36.62 -13.06 9.08
N THR A 862 35.57 -13.87 9.13
CA THR A 862 34.58 -13.88 10.21
C THR A 862 35.14 -14.04 11.62
N PRO A 863 36.05 -14.98 11.91
CA PRO A 863 36.62 -15.16 13.27
C PRO A 863 37.32 -13.92 13.79
N SER A 864 38.06 -13.20 12.96
CA SER A 864 38.75 -11.97 13.32
C SER A 864 37.79 -10.88 13.76
N VAL A 865 36.72 -10.70 13.03
CA VAL A 865 35.66 -9.71 13.33
C VAL A 865 34.94 -10.08 14.63
N LYS A 866 34.58 -11.34 14.78
CA LYS A 866 33.92 -11.86 16.00
C LYS A 866 34.78 -11.63 17.24
N ASN A 867 36.04 -12.00 17.17
CA ASN A 867 36.99 -11.80 18.29
C ASN A 867 37.17 -10.33 18.65
N ALA A 868 37.22 -9.44 17.65
CA ALA A 868 37.27 -7.99 17.91
C ALA A 868 36.05 -7.50 18.67
N ILE A 869 34.85 -7.89 18.24
CA ILE A 869 33.57 -7.52 18.88
C ILE A 869 33.54 -8.04 20.33
N VAL A 870 33.85 -9.33 20.54
CA VAL A 870 33.81 -9.95 21.86
C VAL A 870 34.83 -9.30 22.81
N SER A 871 36.02 -9.03 22.32
CA SER A 871 37.08 -8.37 23.11
C SER A 871 36.68 -6.96 23.53
N MET A 872 36.15 -6.16 22.60
CA MET A 872 35.69 -4.79 22.87
C MET A 872 34.52 -4.78 23.84
N ALA A 873 33.52 -5.64 23.64
CA ALA A 873 32.38 -5.76 24.54
C ALA A 873 32.82 -6.18 25.94
N SER A 874 33.73 -7.14 26.04
CA SER A 874 34.26 -7.61 27.34
C SER A 874 35.05 -6.56 28.07
N SER A 875 35.75 -5.65 27.39
CA SER A 875 36.49 -4.54 28.00
C SER A 875 35.59 -3.47 28.63
N LYS A 876 34.33 -3.40 28.21
CA LYS A 876 33.36 -2.39 28.70
C LYS A 876 32.52 -2.91 29.86
N TYR A 877 32.62 -4.19 30.18
CA TYR A 877 31.88 -4.79 31.26
C TYR A 877 32.82 -5.25 32.39
N THR A 878 32.65 -4.63 33.54
CA THR A 878 33.50 -4.91 34.74
C THR A 878 32.74 -5.67 35.84
N GLY A 879 31.46 -5.99 35.65
CA GLY A 879 30.59 -6.67 36.59
C GLY A 879 30.70 -8.19 36.54
N ASN A 880 30.11 -8.87 37.53
CA ASN A 880 30.08 -10.33 37.62
C ASN A 880 28.76 -10.96 37.17
N ASP A 881 27.77 -10.17 36.74
CA ASP A 881 26.48 -10.69 36.30
C ASP A 881 26.53 -11.15 34.84
N PRO A 882 26.36 -12.46 34.55
CA PRO A 882 26.37 -12.96 33.17
C PRO A 882 25.33 -12.33 32.25
N SER A 883 24.18 -11.91 32.84
CA SER A 883 23.08 -11.30 32.08
C SER A 883 23.46 -9.92 31.55
N GLU A 884 24.11 -9.08 32.35
CA GLU A 884 24.60 -7.77 31.93
C GLU A 884 25.72 -7.91 30.87
N LYS A 885 26.59 -8.91 31.04
CA LYS A 885 27.67 -9.18 30.07
C LYS A 885 27.09 -9.56 28.72
N ALA A 886 26.09 -10.45 28.69
CA ALA A 886 25.39 -10.84 27.48
C ALA A 886 24.68 -9.64 26.82
N LEU A 887 24.14 -8.72 27.63
CA LEU A 887 23.50 -7.51 27.16
C LEU A 887 24.46 -6.57 26.42
N VAL A 888 25.64 -6.31 26.99
CA VAL A 888 26.67 -5.48 26.36
C VAL A 888 27.15 -6.11 25.07
N LEU A 889 27.37 -7.42 25.04
CA LEU A 889 27.76 -8.13 23.82
C LEU A 889 26.69 -8.03 22.72
N ASN A 890 25.41 -8.18 23.07
CA ASN A 890 24.31 -8.03 22.13
C ASN A 890 24.22 -6.59 21.57
N GLN A 891 24.54 -5.57 22.36
CA GLN A 891 24.63 -4.19 21.87
C GLN A 891 25.72 -4.03 20.80
N TYR A 892 26.89 -4.66 21.01
CA TYR A 892 27.98 -4.65 20.04
C TYR A 892 27.64 -5.41 18.77
N TYR A 893 26.97 -6.56 18.82
CA TYR A 893 26.47 -7.28 17.67
C TYR A 893 25.41 -6.47 16.89
N ARG A 894 24.55 -5.76 17.58
CA ARG A 894 23.54 -4.89 16.98
C ARG A 894 24.18 -3.71 16.24
N GLU A 895 25.15 -3.06 16.86
CA GLU A 895 25.89 -1.96 16.23
C GLU A 895 26.71 -2.46 15.03
N PHE A 896 27.27 -3.65 15.10
CA PHE A 896 27.93 -4.30 13.97
C PHE A 896 26.95 -4.51 12.80
N ASN A 897 25.72 -4.95 13.05
CA ASN A 897 24.69 -5.06 12.00
C ASN A 897 24.37 -3.71 11.37
N SER A 898 24.30 -2.64 12.15
CA SER A 898 24.12 -1.27 11.65
C SER A 898 25.31 -0.81 10.80
N ILE A 899 26.51 -1.16 11.19
CA ILE A 899 27.76 -0.90 10.45
C ILE A 899 27.72 -1.62 9.10
N LEU A 900 27.39 -2.91 9.08
CA LEU A 900 27.32 -3.69 7.84
C LEU A 900 26.37 -3.06 6.82
N MET A 901 25.22 -2.56 7.27
CA MET A 901 24.22 -1.93 6.40
C MET A 901 24.65 -0.58 5.81
N SER A 902 25.60 0.10 6.45
CA SER A 902 26.12 1.42 6.02
C SER A 902 27.52 1.37 5.41
N LEU A 903 28.14 0.20 5.37
CA LEU A 903 29.53 0.02 4.94
C LEU A 903 29.66 0.21 3.42
N THR A 904 30.57 1.10 3.02
CA THR A 904 31.03 1.21 1.64
C THR A 904 32.14 0.19 1.40
N LEU A 905 31.93 -0.75 0.50
CA LEU A 905 32.87 -1.82 0.16
C LEU A 905 33.87 -1.42 -0.94
N ASP A 906 33.76 -0.18 -1.42
CA ASP A 906 34.58 0.33 -2.53
C ASP A 906 36.10 0.22 -2.23
N THR A 907 36.52 0.41 -0.98
CA THR A 907 37.94 0.28 -0.57
C THR A 907 38.42 -1.17 -0.70
N VAL A 908 37.60 -2.14 -0.29
CA VAL A 908 37.91 -3.57 -0.42
C VAL A 908 38.01 -3.94 -1.90
N VAL A 909 36.99 -3.57 -2.68
CA VAL A 909 36.92 -3.87 -4.13
C VAL A 909 38.12 -3.25 -4.86
N SER A 910 38.39 -1.95 -4.67
CA SER A 910 39.49 -1.25 -5.35
C SER A 910 40.86 -1.86 -5.00
N SER A 911 41.07 -2.28 -3.75
CA SER A 911 42.30 -2.91 -3.30
C SER A 911 42.51 -4.30 -3.89
N VAL A 912 41.42 -5.09 -4.02
CA VAL A 912 41.47 -6.44 -4.62
C VAL A 912 41.63 -6.34 -6.14
N VAL A 913 40.90 -5.45 -6.80
CA VAL A 913 41.02 -5.20 -8.25
C VAL A 913 42.45 -4.76 -8.61
N SER A 914 43.04 -3.85 -7.82
CA SER A 914 44.44 -3.43 -8.01
C SER A 914 45.43 -4.59 -7.89
N GLU A 915 45.23 -5.51 -6.95
CA GLU A 915 46.07 -6.72 -6.79
C GLU A 915 45.89 -7.69 -7.95
N VAL A 916 44.64 -7.90 -8.43
CA VAL A 916 44.36 -8.75 -9.60
C VAL A 916 44.96 -8.14 -10.88
N LYS A 917 44.85 -6.83 -11.06
CA LYS A 917 45.46 -6.11 -12.20
C LYS A 917 46.97 -6.29 -12.27
N SER A 918 47.68 -6.29 -11.13
CA SER A 918 49.11 -6.55 -11.08
C SER A 918 49.52 -7.91 -11.65
N LYS A 919 48.58 -8.80 -11.92
CA LYS A 919 48.73 -10.15 -12.46
C LYS A 919 48.34 -10.25 -13.96
N SER A 920 48.40 -9.15 -14.70
CA SER A 920 48.24 -9.07 -16.17
C SER A 920 46.81 -9.23 -16.69
N VAL A 921 45.81 -8.68 -15.97
CA VAL A 921 44.42 -8.58 -16.42
C VAL A 921 44.23 -7.26 -17.22
N ASP A 922 43.46 -7.31 -18.33
CA ASP A 922 43.17 -6.13 -19.15
C ASP A 922 42.18 -5.15 -18.50
N GLU A 923 42.13 -3.88 -18.97
CA GLU A 923 41.33 -2.80 -18.39
C GLU A 923 39.81 -3.05 -18.48
N PHE A 924 39.34 -3.82 -19.46
CA PHE A 924 37.93 -4.12 -19.64
C PHE A 924 37.45 -5.14 -18.57
N SER A 925 38.22 -6.21 -18.43
CA SER A 925 38.00 -7.25 -17.42
C SER A 925 38.13 -6.71 -15.98
N GLU A 926 38.96 -5.68 -15.76
CA GLU A 926 39.10 -4.99 -14.47
C GLU A 926 37.80 -4.31 -14.02
N ARG A 927 37.12 -3.62 -14.93
CA ARG A 927 35.88 -2.92 -14.61
C ARG A 927 34.73 -3.88 -14.27
N ASP A 928 34.61 -4.95 -15.04
CA ASP A 928 33.59 -5.96 -14.83
C ASP A 928 33.83 -6.75 -13.54
N LEU A 929 35.09 -7.09 -13.24
CA LEU A 929 35.46 -7.69 -11.96
C LEU A 929 35.10 -6.82 -10.77
N GLY A 930 35.36 -5.50 -10.84
CA GLY A 930 34.99 -4.57 -9.78
C GLY A 930 33.50 -4.56 -9.49
N LEU A 931 32.68 -4.57 -10.54
CA LEU A 931 31.21 -4.61 -10.41
C LEU A 931 30.73 -5.94 -9.80
N VAL A 932 31.24 -7.07 -10.28
CA VAL A 932 30.89 -8.41 -9.78
C VAL A 932 31.32 -8.59 -8.33
N LEU A 933 32.52 -8.16 -7.94
CA LEU A 933 32.98 -8.23 -6.55
C LEU A 933 32.12 -7.37 -5.64
N LEU A 934 31.76 -6.17 -6.05
CA LEU A 934 30.91 -5.28 -5.27
C LEU A 934 29.51 -5.87 -5.06
N GLU A 935 28.94 -6.45 -6.10
CA GLU A 935 27.64 -7.11 -6.06
C GLU A 935 27.66 -8.34 -5.14
N LEU A 936 28.61 -9.23 -5.32
CA LEU A 936 28.76 -10.43 -4.48
C LEU A 936 29.02 -10.10 -3.01
N LEU A 937 29.91 -9.16 -2.73
CA LEU A 937 30.15 -8.74 -1.35
C LEU A 937 28.86 -8.18 -0.70
N ARG A 938 28.10 -7.36 -1.41
CA ARG A 938 26.80 -6.86 -0.91
C ARG A 938 25.80 -7.98 -0.68
N GLU A 939 25.66 -8.93 -1.58
CA GLU A 939 24.78 -10.09 -1.44
C GLU A 939 25.17 -10.97 -0.25
N LYS A 940 26.46 -11.12 0.02
CA LYS A 940 26.97 -11.98 1.10
C LYS A 940 27.11 -11.26 2.46
N MET A 941 26.74 -9.98 2.57
CA MET A 941 26.79 -9.23 3.86
C MET A 941 25.97 -9.92 4.96
N GLU A 942 24.82 -10.51 4.60
CA GLU A 942 24.00 -11.27 5.54
C GLU A 942 24.73 -12.49 6.10
N ARG A 943 25.56 -13.14 5.29
CA ARG A 943 26.39 -14.28 5.73
C ARG A 943 27.46 -13.86 6.73
N ILE A 944 28.10 -12.70 6.54
CA ILE A 944 29.03 -12.13 7.54
C ILE A 944 28.31 -11.92 8.87
N ARG A 945 27.12 -11.32 8.82
CA ARG A 945 26.30 -11.08 10.00
C ARG A 945 26.00 -12.37 10.76
N THR A 946 25.49 -13.37 10.04
CA THR A 946 25.11 -14.66 10.62
C THR A 946 26.31 -15.35 11.26
N ASN A 947 27.44 -15.41 10.56
CA ASN A 947 28.64 -16.12 11.02
C ASN A 947 29.35 -15.41 12.19
N VAL A 948 29.26 -14.07 12.29
CA VAL A 948 29.83 -13.31 13.43
C VAL A 948 29.00 -13.51 14.69
N VAL A 949 27.68 -13.59 14.57
CA VAL A 949 26.79 -13.76 15.73
C VAL A 949 26.74 -15.20 16.23
N GLN A 950 26.95 -16.20 15.34
CA GLN A 950 27.15 -17.59 15.73
C GLN A 950 28.47 -17.78 16.51
#